data_5126faeca19da7ceed905a582174b00b
#
_entry.id   5126faeca19da7ceed905a582174b00b
#
_cell.length_a   1.000
_cell.length_b   1.000
_cell.length_c   1.000
_cell.angle_alpha   90.00
_cell.angle_beta   90.00
_cell.angle_gamma   90.00
#
_symmetry.space_group_name_H-M   'P 1'
#
loop_
_entity.id
_entity.type
_entity.pdbx_description
1 polymer ?
#
loop_
_entity_poly.entity_id
_entity_poly.type
_entity_poly.pdbx_seq_one_letter_code
_entity_poly.pdbx_strand_id
1 'polypeptide(L)'
;MPNRLSAETSPYLLQHANNPVDWYPWGDEALQRAKDEDKPILLSIGYSACHWCHVMERESFENEAIAQLMNEHFVSIKVDREERPDLDAVYMEAVQMLTGSGGWPMTVFLTPDGSPFYGGTYFPPVDRFNMPGFPRLLESVANSYHNSREEIDRVTNQITSQMGRTGQMPKGDSPVTVDTLHEAYTTLATNFDYQNGGTGSAPKFPQAMNLEVLLRYYRHGYNDRALEMVNLTLEKMARGGIYDQIAGGFARYSTDAYWLVPHFEKMLYDNALLARLYLHAHQATGRGMYRRITEETLDYILRDMTGPEGGFYSATDADSEGEEGKFFVWTPDEIQAVLGDEAGIFGGFFGVTDKGNFEGSNILNINQKASEYAEKHGIELDRLVDVVQRGKQALLNEREKRIHPLLDDKVLASWNGMMLRSFAEAGAALERPDYLDAAIKNANFLLETMRPDGKLLRTFRAGQAKLPGYLEDYSFVADGLLALYESTFDQRWLTEATSLADRMIELFWDDEVGGFYDTSAEHDQLVVRPRDVLDNAQPCGGSVATDVLLKLAVITDNEDYRIKAATPLMTLKDLMGRAPAGTGHWIAALDFYVSSPKEVVIIGSRNDSATEALLQTVYGGFHPNKVLVGADDAGDYGLPLLESRSMVDGKPTAYVCQNYACQLPVTTPEELSTQLED
;
A
#
# COMPACT_ATOMS: atom_id res chain seq x y z
N MET A 1 -7.76 -23.17 28.68
CA MET A 1 -6.32 -23.02 28.41
C MET A 1 -6.20 -22.34 27.06
N PRO A 2 -5.22 -21.49 26.85
CA PRO A 2 -5.02 -20.92 25.54
C PRO A 2 -4.87 -22.00 24.46
N ASN A 3 -5.37 -21.74 23.26
CA ASN A 3 -5.17 -22.63 22.11
C ASN A 3 -3.75 -22.42 21.50
N ARG A 4 -3.44 -23.08 20.38
CA ARG A 4 -2.09 -23.07 19.77
C ARG A 4 -1.66 -21.69 19.26
N LEU A 5 -2.59 -20.78 18.97
CA LEU A 5 -2.28 -19.43 18.50
C LEU A 5 -1.52 -18.61 19.55
N SER A 6 -1.53 -19.01 20.83
CA SER A 6 -0.77 -18.34 21.89
C SER A 6 0.75 -18.40 21.70
N ALA A 7 1.26 -19.28 20.83
CA ALA A 7 2.67 -19.39 20.49
C ALA A 7 3.08 -18.54 19.27
N GLU A 8 2.11 -17.89 18.62
CA GLU A 8 2.34 -17.07 17.44
C GLU A 8 2.80 -15.65 17.78
N THR A 9 3.31 -14.93 16.78
CA THR A 9 3.72 -13.53 16.92
C THR A 9 2.72 -12.56 16.29
N SER A 10 1.89 -13.00 15.33
CA SER A 10 0.87 -12.15 14.71
C SER A 10 -0.10 -11.59 15.76
N PRO A 11 -0.31 -10.27 15.84
CA PRO A 11 -1.33 -9.68 16.71
C PRO A 11 -2.72 -10.27 16.45
N TYR A 12 -3.06 -10.48 15.18
CA TYR A 12 -4.34 -11.08 14.79
C TYR A 12 -4.52 -12.51 15.32
N LEU A 13 -3.51 -13.34 15.22
CA LEU A 13 -3.59 -14.72 15.74
C LEU A 13 -3.66 -14.71 17.28
N LEU A 14 -2.90 -13.83 17.94
CA LEU A 14 -2.91 -13.69 19.39
C LEU A 14 -4.25 -13.20 19.94
N GLN A 15 -5.01 -12.37 19.23
CA GLN A 15 -6.37 -11.98 19.59
C GLN A 15 -7.27 -13.21 19.81
N HIS A 16 -7.11 -14.24 18.96
CA HIS A 16 -7.90 -15.45 19.01
C HIS A 16 -7.34 -16.57 19.91
N ALA A 17 -6.23 -16.32 20.61
CA ALA A 17 -5.54 -17.33 21.44
C ALA A 17 -6.38 -17.87 22.61
N ASN A 18 -7.35 -17.09 23.09
CA ASN A 18 -8.21 -17.44 24.21
C ASN A 18 -9.64 -17.86 23.83
N ASN A 19 -9.96 -17.90 22.54
CA ASN A 19 -11.25 -18.37 22.08
C ASN A 19 -11.47 -19.84 22.48
N PRO A 20 -12.71 -20.29 22.75
CA PRO A 20 -13.04 -21.68 23.02
C PRO A 20 -12.86 -22.60 21.81
N VAL A 21 -12.68 -22.07 20.62
CA VAL A 21 -12.33 -22.81 19.39
C VAL A 21 -10.90 -23.33 19.48
N ASP A 22 -10.68 -24.61 19.15
CA ASP A 22 -9.36 -25.26 19.06
C ASP A 22 -8.62 -24.82 17.78
N TRP A 23 -8.24 -23.54 17.75
CA TRP A 23 -7.57 -22.92 16.62
C TRP A 23 -6.14 -23.45 16.43
N TYR A 24 -5.81 -23.69 15.18
CA TYR A 24 -4.45 -23.97 14.69
C TYR A 24 -3.96 -22.80 13.82
N PRO A 25 -2.66 -22.47 13.84
CA PRO A 25 -2.07 -21.77 12.71
C PRO A 25 -2.03 -22.69 11.49
N TRP A 26 -1.87 -22.15 10.28
CA TRP A 26 -1.63 -22.95 9.10
C TRP A 26 -0.28 -23.67 9.21
N GLY A 27 -0.25 -24.97 9.00
CA GLY A 27 0.96 -25.78 9.05
C GLY A 27 0.67 -27.28 9.09
N ASP A 28 1.75 -28.06 9.07
CA ASP A 28 1.71 -29.54 8.97
C ASP A 28 0.87 -30.20 10.07
N GLU A 29 0.91 -29.68 11.30
CA GLU A 29 0.14 -30.24 12.42
C GLU A 29 -1.36 -30.23 12.14
N ALA A 30 -1.90 -29.11 11.67
CA ALA A 30 -3.30 -28.98 11.36
C ALA A 30 -3.72 -29.82 10.14
N LEU A 31 -2.93 -29.76 9.08
CA LEU A 31 -3.17 -30.52 7.84
C LEU A 31 -3.09 -32.03 8.07
N GLN A 32 -2.13 -32.50 8.85
CA GLN A 32 -2.02 -33.92 9.19
C GLN A 32 -3.18 -34.37 10.06
N ARG A 33 -3.58 -33.56 11.05
CA ARG A 33 -4.74 -33.85 11.88
C ARG A 33 -6.02 -33.97 11.05
N ALA A 34 -6.24 -33.11 10.08
CA ALA A 34 -7.41 -33.19 9.19
C ALA A 34 -7.43 -34.50 8.39
N LYS A 35 -6.27 -34.96 7.92
CA LYS A 35 -6.11 -36.24 7.22
C LYS A 35 -6.36 -37.45 8.13
N ASP A 36 -5.76 -37.45 9.33
CA ASP A 36 -5.85 -38.56 10.28
C ASP A 36 -7.25 -38.76 10.83
N GLU A 37 -7.98 -37.64 11.05
CA GLU A 37 -9.36 -37.67 11.57
C GLU A 37 -10.43 -37.71 10.45
N ASP A 38 -10.03 -37.63 9.16
CA ASP A 38 -10.91 -37.45 7.99
C ASP A 38 -11.95 -36.32 8.21
N LYS A 39 -11.48 -35.17 8.73
CA LYS A 39 -12.30 -33.97 8.98
C LYS A 39 -12.04 -32.89 7.94
N PRO A 40 -13.08 -32.18 7.49
CA PRO A 40 -12.88 -31.00 6.67
C PRO A 40 -12.19 -29.88 7.50
N ILE A 41 -11.45 -29.04 6.80
CA ILE A 41 -10.81 -27.87 7.41
C ILE A 41 -11.79 -26.69 7.35
N LEU A 42 -11.96 -25.98 8.46
CA LEU A 42 -12.56 -24.66 8.51
C LEU A 42 -11.43 -23.65 8.55
N LEU A 43 -11.19 -22.95 7.44
CA LEU A 43 -10.17 -21.95 7.31
C LEU A 43 -10.79 -20.55 7.48
N SER A 44 -10.29 -19.80 8.46
CA SER A 44 -10.70 -18.41 8.71
C SER A 44 -9.52 -17.47 8.50
N ILE A 45 -9.65 -16.56 7.52
CA ILE A 45 -8.61 -15.59 7.15
C ILE A 45 -9.10 -14.18 7.46
N GLY A 46 -8.22 -13.35 8.02
CA GLY A 46 -8.50 -11.94 8.35
C GLY A 46 -7.21 -11.21 8.69
N TYR A 47 -7.33 -10.07 9.35
CA TYR A 47 -6.20 -9.25 9.79
C TYR A 47 -6.57 -8.46 11.06
N SER A 48 -5.57 -7.91 11.75
CA SER A 48 -5.69 -7.35 13.09
C SER A 48 -6.65 -6.17 13.18
N ALA A 49 -6.61 -5.23 12.24
CA ALA A 49 -7.45 -4.03 12.23
C ALA A 49 -8.83 -4.25 11.55
N CYS A 50 -9.24 -5.50 11.32
CA CYS A 50 -10.45 -5.84 10.59
C CYS A 50 -11.71 -5.77 11.50
N HIS A 51 -12.49 -4.71 11.43
CA HIS A 51 -13.72 -4.52 12.22
C HIS A 51 -14.67 -5.73 12.13
N TRP A 52 -15.02 -6.21 10.92
CA TRP A 52 -15.93 -7.35 10.77
C TRP A 52 -15.33 -8.68 11.26
N CYS A 53 -13.98 -8.78 11.34
CA CYS A 53 -13.35 -9.93 11.98
C CYS A 53 -13.58 -9.92 13.49
N HIS A 54 -13.49 -8.75 14.13
CA HIS A 54 -13.83 -8.57 15.56
C HIS A 54 -15.33 -8.84 15.84
N VAL A 55 -16.21 -8.40 14.92
CA VAL A 55 -17.65 -8.71 15.05
C VAL A 55 -17.87 -10.23 15.02
N MET A 56 -17.27 -10.94 14.05
CA MET A 56 -17.43 -12.40 13.96
C MET A 56 -16.79 -13.14 15.14
N GLU A 57 -15.69 -12.63 15.69
CA GLU A 57 -15.08 -13.15 16.91
C GLU A 57 -16.04 -13.10 18.08
N ARG A 58 -16.54 -11.90 18.41
CA ARG A 58 -17.47 -11.69 19.53
C ARG A 58 -18.79 -12.47 19.38
N GLU A 59 -19.34 -12.51 18.17
CA GLU A 59 -20.64 -13.14 17.93
C GLU A 59 -20.55 -14.68 17.79
N SER A 60 -19.44 -15.21 17.27
CA SER A 60 -19.34 -16.64 16.91
C SER A 60 -18.16 -17.37 17.57
N PHE A 61 -16.93 -16.84 17.51
CA PHE A 61 -15.75 -17.59 17.96
C PHE A 61 -15.58 -17.61 19.48
N GLU A 62 -16.14 -16.63 20.20
CA GLU A 62 -16.21 -16.61 21.67
C GLU A 62 -17.40 -17.39 22.21
N ASN A 63 -18.34 -17.82 21.36
CA ASN A 63 -19.53 -18.56 21.77
C ASN A 63 -19.20 -20.05 21.94
N GLU A 64 -19.32 -20.57 23.18
CA GLU A 64 -18.97 -21.94 23.51
C GLU A 64 -19.78 -23.00 22.72
N ALA A 65 -21.06 -22.73 22.42
CA ALA A 65 -21.88 -23.68 21.66
C ALA A 65 -21.47 -23.76 20.20
N ILE A 66 -21.13 -22.61 19.59
CA ILE A 66 -20.62 -22.57 18.22
C ILE A 66 -19.21 -23.20 18.16
N ALA A 67 -18.36 -22.87 19.13
CA ALA A 67 -17.02 -23.43 19.24
C ALA A 67 -17.06 -24.97 19.40
N GLN A 68 -18.03 -25.50 20.14
CA GLN A 68 -18.20 -26.95 20.25
C GLN A 68 -18.50 -27.60 18.89
N LEU A 69 -19.42 -27.02 18.09
CA LEU A 69 -19.70 -27.52 16.74
C LEU A 69 -18.46 -27.47 15.84
N MET A 70 -17.69 -26.37 15.89
CA MET A 70 -16.46 -26.23 15.15
C MET A 70 -15.43 -27.29 15.53
N ASN A 71 -15.19 -27.49 16.83
CA ASN A 71 -14.22 -28.46 17.34
C ASN A 71 -14.62 -29.93 17.07
N GLU A 72 -15.93 -30.24 17.07
CA GLU A 72 -16.44 -31.56 16.82
C GLU A 72 -16.29 -31.97 15.33
N HIS A 73 -16.62 -31.05 14.43
CA HIS A 73 -16.79 -31.39 13.01
C HIS A 73 -15.63 -30.97 12.11
N PHE A 74 -14.77 -30.06 12.55
CA PHE A 74 -13.73 -29.45 11.73
C PHE A 74 -12.37 -29.44 12.41
N VAL A 75 -11.31 -29.33 11.60
CA VAL A 75 -10.03 -28.81 12.03
C VAL A 75 -10.03 -27.32 11.70
N SER A 76 -10.05 -26.47 12.73
CA SER A 76 -10.19 -25.01 12.57
C SER A 76 -8.83 -24.35 12.46
N ILE A 77 -8.56 -23.70 11.33
CA ILE A 77 -7.29 -23.02 11.03
C ILE A 77 -7.55 -21.51 10.95
N LYS A 78 -6.69 -20.72 11.62
CA LYS A 78 -6.72 -19.25 11.60
C LYS A 78 -5.50 -18.74 10.86
N VAL A 79 -5.69 -17.77 9.95
CA VAL A 79 -4.61 -17.19 9.14
C VAL A 79 -4.68 -15.67 9.17
N ASP A 80 -3.53 -15.06 9.44
CA ASP A 80 -3.31 -13.63 9.20
C ASP A 80 -2.95 -13.43 7.73
N ARG A 81 -3.84 -12.77 6.97
CA ARG A 81 -3.65 -12.52 5.54
C ARG A 81 -2.39 -11.70 5.23
N GLU A 82 -1.95 -10.90 6.18
CA GLU A 82 -0.81 -10.01 6.02
C GLU A 82 0.51 -10.76 6.17
N GLU A 83 0.54 -11.80 7.03
CA GLU A 83 1.68 -12.73 7.12
C GLU A 83 1.66 -13.79 6.00
N ARG A 84 0.48 -14.22 5.55
CA ARG A 84 0.29 -15.28 4.54
C ARG A 84 -0.55 -14.78 3.36
N PRO A 85 -0.02 -13.83 2.56
CA PRO A 85 -0.72 -13.31 1.39
C PRO A 85 -0.97 -14.36 0.31
N ASP A 86 -0.17 -15.42 0.27
CA ASP A 86 -0.33 -16.56 -0.61
C ASP A 86 -1.63 -17.34 -0.35
N LEU A 87 -1.92 -17.61 0.92
CA LEU A 87 -3.18 -18.26 1.33
C LEU A 87 -4.38 -17.36 1.08
N ASP A 88 -4.23 -16.07 1.40
CA ASP A 88 -5.28 -15.07 1.15
C ASP A 88 -5.65 -15.01 -0.34
N ALA A 89 -4.67 -14.88 -1.22
CA ALA A 89 -4.88 -14.80 -2.66
C ALA A 89 -5.57 -16.06 -3.23
N VAL A 90 -5.05 -17.24 -2.89
CA VAL A 90 -5.58 -18.52 -3.39
C VAL A 90 -7.03 -18.74 -2.94
N TYR A 91 -7.31 -18.53 -1.66
CA TYR A 91 -8.66 -18.80 -1.13
C TYR A 91 -9.64 -17.65 -1.38
N MET A 92 -9.17 -16.42 -1.59
CA MET A 92 -10.02 -15.32 -2.06
C MET A 92 -10.51 -15.58 -3.49
N GLU A 93 -9.64 -16.06 -4.40
CA GLU A 93 -10.05 -16.47 -5.74
C GLU A 93 -11.15 -17.54 -5.69
N ALA A 94 -10.98 -18.56 -4.83
CA ALA A 94 -11.99 -19.60 -4.63
C ALA A 94 -13.33 -19.06 -4.11
N VAL A 95 -13.28 -18.15 -3.11
CA VAL A 95 -14.50 -17.53 -2.55
C VAL A 95 -15.20 -16.67 -3.58
N GLN A 96 -14.47 -15.88 -4.37
CA GLN A 96 -15.04 -15.07 -5.44
C GLN A 96 -15.69 -15.91 -6.53
N MET A 97 -15.10 -17.06 -6.88
CA MET A 97 -15.71 -18.03 -7.82
C MET A 97 -17.01 -18.65 -7.27
N LEU A 98 -17.06 -18.93 -5.97
CA LEU A 98 -18.21 -19.53 -5.30
C LEU A 98 -19.38 -18.56 -5.08
N THR A 99 -19.07 -17.29 -4.74
CA THR A 99 -20.05 -16.34 -4.23
C THR A 99 -20.28 -15.13 -5.14
N GLY A 100 -19.37 -14.87 -6.08
CA GLY A 100 -19.35 -13.67 -6.92
C GLY A 100 -18.76 -12.44 -6.23
N SER A 101 -18.36 -12.52 -4.97
CA SER A 101 -17.75 -11.42 -4.20
C SER A 101 -16.74 -11.95 -3.19
N GLY A 102 -15.88 -11.07 -2.66
CA GLY A 102 -14.88 -11.39 -1.65
C GLY A 102 -14.79 -10.33 -0.57
N GLY A 103 -14.04 -10.60 0.48
CA GLY A 103 -13.80 -9.68 1.61
C GLY A 103 -13.43 -10.43 2.89
N TRP A 104 -13.14 -9.68 3.94
CA TRP A 104 -12.78 -10.22 5.24
C TRP A 104 -13.80 -9.82 6.31
N PRO A 105 -14.04 -10.72 7.32
CA PRO A 105 -13.42 -12.05 7.47
C PRO A 105 -13.76 -12.97 6.30
N MET A 106 -12.81 -13.81 5.89
CA MET A 106 -13.02 -14.84 4.89
C MET A 106 -13.12 -16.21 5.59
N THR A 107 -14.17 -16.98 5.27
CA THR A 107 -14.39 -18.31 5.81
C THR A 107 -14.46 -19.29 4.65
N VAL A 108 -13.57 -20.28 4.64
CA VAL A 108 -13.50 -21.29 3.57
C VAL A 108 -13.49 -22.70 4.17
N PHE A 109 -14.21 -23.61 3.56
CA PHE A 109 -14.22 -25.01 3.92
C PHE A 109 -13.42 -25.82 2.91
N LEU A 110 -12.41 -26.55 3.41
CA LEU A 110 -11.47 -27.29 2.59
C LEU A 110 -11.56 -28.78 2.90
N THR A 111 -11.22 -29.61 1.91
CA THR A 111 -10.87 -31.02 2.13
C THR A 111 -9.52 -31.09 2.86
N PRO A 112 -9.16 -32.27 3.46
CA PRO A 112 -7.90 -32.42 4.21
C PRO A 112 -6.62 -32.19 3.39
N ASP A 113 -6.69 -32.17 2.07
CA ASP A 113 -5.60 -31.83 1.16
C ASP A 113 -5.53 -30.32 0.82
N GLY A 114 -6.40 -29.52 1.44
CA GLY A 114 -6.41 -28.06 1.28
C GLY A 114 -7.24 -27.55 0.10
N SER A 115 -8.01 -28.40 -0.58
CA SER A 115 -8.80 -28.01 -1.73
C SER A 115 -10.17 -27.42 -1.32
N PRO A 116 -10.55 -26.21 -1.81
CA PRO A 116 -11.78 -25.55 -1.39
C PRO A 116 -13.03 -26.15 -2.03
N PHE A 117 -14.14 -26.25 -1.25
CA PHE A 117 -15.42 -26.73 -1.76
C PHE A 117 -16.62 -25.83 -1.37
N TYR A 118 -16.47 -24.98 -0.35
CA TYR A 118 -17.48 -24.01 0.04
C TYR A 118 -16.80 -22.79 0.71
N GLY A 119 -17.43 -21.63 0.68
CA GLY A 119 -16.88 -20.46 1.35
C GLY A 119 -17.80 -19.25 1.31
N GLY A 120 -17.39 -18.22 2.01
CA GLY A 120 -18.05 -16.93 2.10
C GLY A 120 -17.22 -15.95 2.92
N THR A 121 -17.83 -14.85 3.28
CA THR A 121 -17.21 -13.83 4.13
C THR A 121 -17.72 -13.95 5.57
N TYR A 122 -18.40 -12.94 6.06
CA TYR A 122 -19.03 -12.95 7.38
C TYR A 122 -20.29 -13.82 7.41
N PHE A 123 -20.51 -14.58 8.49
CA PHE A 123 -21.74 -15.33 8.78
C PHE A 123 -22.28 -14.90 10.15
N PRO A 124 -23.59 -14.50 10.24
CA PRO A 124 -24.18 -14.09 11.49
C PRO A 124 -24.39 -15.28 12.46
N PRO A 125 -24.46 -15.05 13.79
CA PRO A 125 -24.66 -16.14 14.77
C PRO A 125 -26.05 -16.79 14.69
N VAL A 126 -27.01 -16.11 14.08
CA VAL A 126 -28.39 -16.59 13.84
C VAL A 126 -28.84 -16.20 12.44
N ASP A 127 -29.85 -16.89 11.89
CA ASP A 127 -30.40 -16.58 10.56
C ASP A 127 -30.81 -15.09 10.47
N ARG A 128 -30.25 -14.33 9.54
CA ARG A 128 -30.53 -12.89 9.29
C ARG A 128 -30.51 -12.57 7.80
N PHE A 129 -31.47 -11.76 7.33
CA PHE A 129 -31.47 -11.16 5.98
C PHE A 129 -31.20 -12.16 4.84
N ASN A 130 -31.84 -13.33 4.86
CA ASN A 130 -31.61 -14.43 3.91
C ASN A 130 -30.22 -15.10 4.00
N MET A 131 -29.40 -14.78 4.98
CA MET A 131 -28.17 -15.51 5.28
C MET A 131 -28.42 -16.54 6.38
N PRO A 132 -27.93 -17.80 6.21
CA PRO A 132 -28.01 -18.79 7.27
C PRO A 132 -27.11 -18.38 8.44
N GLY A 133 -27.57 -18.68 9.66
CA GLY A 133 -26.75 -18.55 10.85
C GLY A 133 -25.56 -19.51 10.80
N PHE A 134 -24.45 -19.09 11.37
CA PHE A 134 -23.20 -19.85 11.33
C PHE A 134 -23.33 -21.28 11.88
N PRO A 135 -24.05 -21.55 13.01
CA PRO A 135 -24.26 -22.92 13.48
C PRO A 135 -24.95 -23.80 12.44
N ARG A 136 -26.01 -23.31 11.83
CA ARG A 136 -26.74 -24.05 10.78
C ARG A 136 -25.89 -24.33 9.56
N LEU A 137 -25.02 -23.36 9.20
CA LEU A 137 -24.04 -23.56 8.11
C LEU A 137 -23.05 -24.66 8.46
N LEU A 138 -22.47 -24.65 9.67
CA LEU A 138 -21.50 -25.64 10.13
C LEU A 138 -22.10 -27.07 10.08
N GLU A 139 -23.31 -27.24 10.61
CA GLU A 139 -24.02 -28.56 10.55
C GLU A 139 -24.27 -29.01 9.10
N SER A 140 -24.70 -28.07 8.23
CA SER A 140 -24.97 -28.39 6.83
C SER A 140 -23.71 -28.79 6.07
N VAL A 141 -22.60 -28.10 6.26
CA VAL A 141 -21.31 -28.42 5.63
C VAL A 141 -20.77 -29.74 6.14
N ALA A 142 -20.79 -29.97 7.46
CA ALA A 142 -20.37 -31.25 8.05
C ALA A 142 -21.18 -32.42 7.51
N ASN A 143 -22.52 -32.28 7.46
CA ASN A 143 -23.40 -33.33 6.89
C ASN A 143 -23.11 -33.58 5.40
N SER A 144 -22.91 -32.54 4.60
CA SER A 144 -22.57 -32.67 3.18
C SER A 144 -21.24 -33.38 2.99
N TYR A 145 -20.23 -33.00 3.79
CA TYR A 145 -18.90 -33.61 3.73
C TYR A 145 -18.93 -35.12 3.99
N HIS A 146 -19.73 -35.57 4.97
CA HIS A 146 -19.84 -37.00 5.29
C HIS A 146 -20.76 -37.78 4.35
N ASN A 147 -21.87 -37.19 3.89
CA ASN A 147 -22.92 -37.91 3.20
C ASN A 147 -22.96 -37.70 1.67
N SER A 148 -22.23 -36.69 1.15
CA SER A 148 -22.24 -36.29 -0.27
C SER A 148 -20.83 -36.14 -0.83
N ARG A 149 -19.91 -37.03 -0.51
CA ARG A 149 -18.49 -36.95 -0.85
C ARG A 149 -18.24 -36.74 -2.35
N GLU A 150 -18.96 -37.50 -3.20
CA GLU A 150 -18.85 -37.40 -4.66
C GLU A 150 -19.18 -35.98 -5.18
N GLU A 151 -20.15 -35.31 -4.55
CA GLU A 151 -20.49 -33.94 -4.90
C GLU A 151 -19.40 -32.95 -4.44
N ILE A 152 -18.84 -33.16 -3.25
CA ILE A 152 -17.68 -32.39 -2.74
C ILE A 152 -16.51 -32.51 -3.72
N ASP A 153 -16.14 -33.73 -4.11
CA ASP A 153 -15.04 -34.00 -5.04
C ASP A 153 -15.28 -33.33 -6.41
N ARG A 154 -16.53 -33.35 -6.89
CA ARG A 154 -16.92 -32.69 -8.15
C ARG A 154 -16.73 -31.16 -8.07
N VAL A 155 -17.22 -30.53 -7.01
CA VAL A 155 -17.12 -29.08 -6.79
C VAL A 155 -15.65 -28.68 -6.63
N THR A 156 -14.91 -29.40 -5.80
CA THR A 156 -13.46 -29.16 -5.58
C THR A 156 -12.67 -29.22 -6.88
N ASN A 157 -12.86 -30.29 -7.68
CA ASN A 157 -12.18 -30.44 -8.96
C ASN A 157 -12.54 -29.33 -9.95
N GLN A 158 -13.79 -28.88 -9.95
CA GLN A 158 -14.23 -27.78 -10.80
C GLN A 158 -13.55 -26.47 -10.40
N ILE A 159 -13.52 -26.11 -9.11
CA ILE A 159 -12.90 -24.90 -8.61
C ILE A 159 -11.40 -24.93 -8.88
N THR A 160 -10.70 -25.98 -8.42
CA THR A 160 -9.25 -26.10 -8.56
C THR A 160 -8.81 -26.07 -10.03
N SER A 161 -9.59 -26.68 -10.95
CA SER A 161 -9.28 -26.64 -12.39
C SER A 161 -9.45 -25.24 -13.01
N GLN A 162 -10.17 -24.34 -12.37
CA GLN A 162 -10.39 -22.96 -12.84
C GLN A 162 -9.44 -21.96 -12.19
N MET A 163 -8.97 -22.25 -10.97
CA MET A 163 -8.05 -21.38 -10.24
C MET A 163 -6.74 -21.20 -11.01
N GLY A 164 -6.12 -20.07 -10.82
CA GLY A 164 -4.84 -19.73 -11.46
C GLY A 164 -4.92 -19.39 -12.96
N ARG A 165 -6.10 -19.46 -13.60
CA ARG A 165 -6.22 -19.14 -15.04
C ARG A 165 -5.89 -17.70 -15.35
N THR A 166 -6.21 -16.79 -14.45
CA THR A 166 -5.89 -15.36 -14.60
C THR A 166 -4.38 -15.14 -14.70
N GLY A 167 -3.59 -15.88 -13.91
CA GLY A 167 -2.15 -15.83 -13.94
C GLY A 167 -1.48 -16.64 -15.07
N GLN A 168 -2.26 -17.37 -15.89
CA GLN A 168 -1.76 -18.20 -17.00
C GLN A 168 -2.00 -17.58 -18.37
N MET A 169 -1.96 -16.25 -18.48
CA MET A 169 -2.08 -15.59 -19.77
C MET A 169 -0.89 -15.94 -20.66
N PRO A 170 -1.13 -16.29 -21.95
CA PRO A 170 -0.04 -16.57 -22.87
C PRO A 170 0.82 -15.32 -23.09
N LYS A 171 2.11 -15.51 -23.30
CA LYS A 171 3.03 -14.41 -23.62
C LYS A 171 2.46 -13.55 -24.75
N GLY A 172 2.35 -12.25 -24.49
CA GLY A 172 2.03 -11.26 -25.52
C GLY A 172 3.25 -11.04 -26.43
N ASP A 173 3.00 -10.88 -27.72
CA ASP A 173 4.02 -10.56 -28.74
C ASP A 173 3.81 -9.18 -29.37
N SER A 174 2.71 -8.54 -29.04
CA SER A 174 2.37 -7.22 -29.58
C SER A 174 3.05 -6.11 -28.80
N PRO A 175 3.77 -5.19 -29.47
CA PRO A 175 4.43 -4.11 -28.80
C PRO A 175 3.44 -3.21 -28.04
N VAL A 176 3.84 -2.76 -26.86
CA VAL A 176 3.11 -1.73 -26.13
C VAL A 176 3.48 -0.36 -26.68
N THR A 177 2.49 0.54 -26.71
CA THR A 177 2.67 1.89 -27.24
C THR A 177 1.94 2.90 -26.33
N VAL A 178 2.12 4.17 -26.59
CA VAL A 178 1.40 5.26 -25.91
C VAL A 178 -0.13 5.15 -26.05
N ASP A 179 -0.62 4.44 -27.06
CA ASP A 179 -2.08 4.23 -27.22
C ASP A 179 -2.71 3.55 -26.02
N THR A 180 -1.98 2.62 -25.36
CA THR A 180 -2.45 1.98 -24.13
C THR A 180 -2.65 2.99 -22.99
N LEU A 181 -1.81 4.05 -22.90
CA LEU A 181 -2.00 5.14 -21.94
C LEU A 181 -3.26 5.95 -22.26
N HIS A 182 -3.54 6.20 -23.55
CA HIS A 182 -4.75 6.92 -23.98
C HIS A 182 -6.02 6.13 -23.69
N GLU A 183 -6.00 4.81 -23.91
CA GLU A 183 -7.12 3.91 -23.58
C GLU A 183 -7.39 3.89 -22.07
N ALA A 184 -6.33 3.73 -21.27
CA ALA A 184 -6.41 3.74 -19.82
C ALA A 184 -6.98 5.07 -19.28
N TYR A 185 -6.45 6.21 -19.74
CA TYR A 185 -6.99 7.53 -19.40
C TYR A 185 -8.48 7.65 -19.73
N THR A 186 -8.87 7.23 -20.93
CA THR A 186 -10.28 7.32 -21.38
C THR A 186 -11.20 6.52 -20.48
N THR A 187 -10.78 5.31 -20.08
CA THR A 187 -11.54 4.45 -19.17
C THR A 187 -11.63 5.04 -17.77
N LEU A 188 -10.52 5.55 -17.21
CA LEU A 188 -10.50 6.22 -15.90
C LEU A 188 -11.38 7.48 -15.90
N ALA A 189 -11.30 8.32 -16.95
CA ALA A 189 -12.10 9.53 -17.08
C ALA A 189 -13.60 9.25 -17.20
N THR A 190 -13.98 8.13 -17.83
CA THR A 190 -15.39 7.73 -17.97
C THR A 190 -16.02 7.32 -16.64
N ASN A 191 -15.25 6.71 -15.76
CA ASN A 191 -15.71 6.20 -14.46
C ASN A 191 -15.49 7.20 -13.29
N PHE A 192 -14.97 8.38 -13.59
CA PHE A 192 -14.60 9.36 -12.59
C PHE A 192 -15.82 10.11 -12.01
N ASP A 193 -15.83 10.34 -10.70
CA ASP A 193 -16.83 11.19 -10.03
C ASP A 193 -16.42 12.67 -10.09
N TYR A 194 -16.95 13.38 -11.07
CA TYR A 194 -16.67 14.81 -11.29
C TYR A 194 -17.26 15.76 -10.24
N GLN A 195 -18.05 15.25 -9.29
CA GLN A 195 -18.60 16.06 -8.20
C GLN A 195 -17.75 15.93 -6.91
N ASN A 196 -17.37 14.70 -6.57
CA ASN A 196 -16.71 14.41 -5.30
C ASN A 196 -15.26 13.94 -5.45
N GLY A 197 -14.78 13.70 -6.66
CA GLY A 197 -13.48 13.10 -6.92
C GLY A 197 -13.46 11.58 -6.67
N GLY A 198 -12.40 10.94 -7.15
CA GLY A 198 -12.27 9.48 -7.13
C GLY A 198 -13.17 8.80 -8.15
N THR A 199 -13.33 7.49 -8.05
CA THR A 199 -14.16 6.68 -8.94
C THR A 199 -15.28 5.98 -8.19
N GLY A 200 -16.40 5.74 -8.87
CA GLY A 200 -17.52 5.01 -8.32
C GLY A 200 -18.36 5.79 -7.29
N SER A 201 -19.12 5.04 -6.51
CA SER A 201 -19.96 5.52 -5.41
C SER A 201 -19.38 5.10 -4.05
N ALA A 202 -20.21 4.98 -3.01
CA ALA A 202 -19.82 4.44 -1.72
C ALA A 202 -19.74 2.90 -1.74
N PRO A 203 -18.77 2.28 -1.02
CA PRO A 203 -17.62 2.91 -0.36
C PRO A 203 -16.58 3.42 -1.38
N LYS A 204 -15.82 4.46 -1.01
CA LYS A 204 -14.77 5.05 -1.85
C LYS A 204 -13.38 4.77 -1.29
N PHE A 205 -12.52 4.21 -2.14
CA PHE A 205 -11.11 3.99 -1.88
C PHE A 205 -10.26 5.07 -2.56
N PRO A 206 -9.12 5.51 -1.96
CA PRO A 206 -8.26 6.55 -2.52
C PRO A 206 -7.72 6.27 -3.91
N GLN A 207 -7.42 5.00 -4.23
CA GLN A 207 -6.89 4.54 -5.52
C GLN A 207 -5.67 5.37 -5.99
N ALA A 208 -4.67 5.49 -5.13
CA ALA A 208 -3.48 6.33 -5.35
C ALA A 208 -2.76 6.04 -6.68
N MET A 209 -2.68 4.78 -7.09
CA MET A 209 -2.03 4.37 -8.34
C MET A 209 -2.75 4.93 -9.59
N ASN A 210 -4.08 4.97 -9.57
CA ASN A 210 -4.84 5.53 -10.70
C ASN A 210 -4.68 7.05 -10.80
N LEU A 211 -4.58 7.74 -9.66
CA LEU A 211 -4.30 9.17 -9.63
C LEU A 211 -2.87 9.48 -10.09
N GLU A 212 -1.91 8.61 -9.78
CA GLU A 212 -0.54 8.70 -10.30
C GLU A 212 -0.52 8.56 -11.84
N VAL A 213 -1.28 7.62 -12.41
CA VAL A 213 -1.44 7.50 -13.89
C VAL A 213 -1.98 8.78 -14.49
N LEU A 214 -3.01 9.38 -13.88
CA LEU A 214 -3.58 10.65 -14.35
C LEU A 214 -2.57 11.81 -14.28
N LEU A 215 -1.75 11.86 -13.22
CA LEU A 215 -0.72 12.87 -13.05
C LEU A 215 0.39 12.73 -14.11
N ARG A 216 0.83 11.49 -14.39
CA ARG A 216 1.78 11.18 -15.47
C ARG A 216 1.21 11.55 -16.83
N TYR A 217 -0.05 11.23 -17.08
CA TYR A 217 -0.73 11.57 -18.33
C TYR A 217 -0.81 13.09 -18.56
N TYR A 218 -1.08 13.87 -17.50
CA TYR A 218 -0.98 15.33 -17.54
C TYR A 218 0.45 15.80 -17.84
N ARG A 219 1.47 15.21 -17.20
CA ARG A 219 2.89 15.59 -17.38
C ARG A 219 3.35 15.50 -18.85
N HIS A 220 2.81 14.58 -19.62
CA HIS A 220 3.04 14.48 -21.05
C HIS A 220 2.34 15.57 -21.88
N GLY A 221 1.55 16.44 -21.26
CA GLY A 221 0.77 17.46 -21.98
C GLY A 221 -0.39 16.90 -22.79
N TYR A 222 -0.83 15.66 -22.56
CA TYR A 222 -1.90 15.05 -23.32
C TYR A 222 -3.28 15.64 -23.00
N ASN A 223 -3.55 15.95 -21.73
CA ASN A 223 -4.85 16.50 -21.34
C ASN A 223 -4.82 17.13 -19.93
N ASP A 224 -5.10 18.43 -19.84
CA ASP A 224 -5.17 19.19 -18.58
C ASP A 224 -6.28 18.67 -17.63
N ARG A 225 -7.33 18.05 -18.18
CA ARG A 225 -8.43 17.47 -17.39
C ARG A 225 -7.95 16.36 -16.46
N ALA A 226 -6.86 15.67 -16.81
CA ALA A 226 -6.26 14.69 -15.92
C ALA A 226 -5.77 15.32 -14.60
N LEU A 227 -5.15 16.50 -14.67
CA LEU A 227 -4.77 17.25 -13.46
C LEU A 227 -5.97 17.77 -12.69
N GLU A 228 -7.05 18.20 -13.36
CA GLU A 228 -8.30 18.60 -12.69
C GLU A 228 -8.89 17.45 -11.87
N MET A 229 -8.89 16.23 -12.43
CA MET A 229 -9.36 15.02 -11.74
C MET A 229 -8.51 14.71 -10.50
N VAL A 230 -7.18 14.76 -10.62
CA VAL A 230 -6.25 14.59 -9.49
C VAL A 230 -6.50 15.64 -8.43
N ASN A 231 -6.51 16.93 -8.81
CA ASN A 231 -6.71 18.03 -7.87
C ASN A 231 -8.04 17.92 -7.12
N LEU A 232 -9.14 17.60 -7.82
CA LEU A 232 -10.45 17.46 -7.19
C LEU A 232 -10.43 16.34 -6.13
N THR A 233 -9.87 15.19 -6.47
CA THR A 233 -9.82 14.05 -5.55
C THR A 233 -8.95 14.35 -4.34
N LEU A 234 -7.72 14.84 -4.54
CA LEU A 234 -6.79 15.14 -3.46
C LEU A 234 -7.33 16.25 -2.54
N GLU A 235 -7.94 17.31 -3.09
CA GLU A 235 -8.55 18.36 -2.28
C GLU A 235 -9.73 17.85 -1.44
N LYS A 236 -10.56 16.98 -2.01
CA LYS A 236 -11.71 16.40 -1.31
C LYS A 236 -11.28 15.46 -0.19
N MET A 237 -10.31 14.59 -0.44
CA MET A 237 -9.74 13.70 0.59
C MET A 237 -9.08 14.50 1.72
N ALA A 238 -8.21 15.46 1.40
CA ALA A 238 -7.50 16.27 2.40
C ALA A 238 -8.43 17.12 3.28
N ARG A 239 -9.62 17.46 2.80
CA ARG A 239 -10.63 18.21 3.55
C ARG A 239 -11.67 17.33 4.21
N GLY A 240 -11.83 16.09 3.77
CA GLY A 240 -12.78 15.12 4.32
C GLY A 240 -12.34 14.56 5.66
N GLY A 241 -13.21 13.73 6.25
CA GLY A 241 -12.89 13.01 7.47
C GLY A 241 -12.03 11.76 7.23
N ILE A 242 -11.81 11.35 5.98
CA ILE A 242 -10.84 10.30 5.65
C ILE A 242 -9.41 10.69 6.03
N TYR A 243 -9.11 11.99 6.06
CA TYR A 243 -7.86 12.55 6.56
C TYR A 243 -8.04 12.98 8.01
N ASP A 244 -7.15 12.53 8.89
CA ASP A 244 -7.16 12.94 10.29
C ASP A 244 -6.71 14.41 10.42
N GLN A 245 -7.67 15.30 10.59
CA GLN A 245 -7.44 16.73 10.65
C GLN A 245 -6.59 17.19 11.85
N ILE A 246 -6.41 16.35 12.86
CA ILE A 246 -5.64 16.65 14.07
C ILE A 246 -4.22 16.13 14.00
N ALA A 247 -4.05 14.83 13.71
CA ALA A 247 -2.76 14.13 13.81
C ALA A 247 -2.08 13.86 12.47
N GLY A 248 -2.80 14.06 11.37
CA GLY A 248 -2.36 13.63 10.04
C GLY A 248 -2.60 12.14 9.79
N GLY A 249 -2.27 11.71 8.58
CA GLY A 249 -2.50 10.36 8.10
C GLY A 249 -3.94 10.11 7.62
N PHE A 250 -4.08 9.11 6.77
CA PHE A 250 -5.33 8.74 6.10
C PHE A 250 -5.90 7.45 6.66
N ALA A 251 -7.21 7.42 6.84
CA ALA A 251 -7.95 6.19 7.00
C ALA A 251 -8.04 5.45 5.66
N ARG A 252 -8.33 4.15 5.71
CA ARG A 252 -8.24 3.25 4.55
C ARG A 252 -9.23 3.59 3.43
N TYR A 253 -10.50 3.85 3.76
CA TYR A 253 -11.54 4.21 2.79
C TYR A 253 -12.66 5.03 3.45
N SER A 254 -13.47 5.67 2.61
CA SER A 254 -14.69 6.35 3.04
C SER A 254 -15.89 5.43 2.86
N THR A 255 -16.75 5.36 3.87
CA THR A 255 -18.01 4.61 3.80
C THR A 255 -19.07 5.34 2.98
N ASP A 256 -18.86 6.64 2.73
CA ASP A 256 -19.74 7.49 1.90
C ASP A 256 -19.05 7.92 0.59
N ALA A 257 -19.80 8.60 -0.27
CA ALA A 257 -19.30 9.11 -1.54
C ALA A 257 -18.56 10.46 -1.44
N TYR A 258 -18.50 11.06 -0.26
CA TYR A 258 -18.08 12.46 -0.03
C TYR A 258 -16.75 12.59 0.69
N TRP A 259 -16.11 11.48 1.06
CA TRP A 259 -14.88 11.41 1.84
C TRP A 259 -15.04 11.88 3.31
N LEU A 260 -16.27 11.89 3.85
CA LEU A 260 -16.55 12.41 5.18
C LEU A 260 -16.45 11.35 6.26
N VAL A 261 -17.17 10.23 6.13
CA VAL A 261 -17.20 9.18 7.15
C VAL A 261 -16.22 8.07 6.75
N PRO A 262 -15.05 7.99 7.39
CA PRO A 262 -14.10 6.95 7.08
C PRO A 262 -14.47 5.65 7.78
N HIS A 263 -13.92 4.53 7.29
CA HIS A 263 -13.60 3.39 8.12
C HIS A 263 -12.25 3.72 8.78
N PHE A 264 -12.24 3.86 10.10
CA PHE A 264 -11.18 4.58 10.83
C PHE A 264 -9.83 3.86 10.91
N GLU A 265 -9.70 2.62 10.43
CA GLU A 265 -8.40 1.94 10.35
C GLU A 265 -7.40 2.74 9.48
N LYS A 266 -6.14 2.82 9.92
CA LYS A 266 -5.07 3.46 9.16
C LYS A 266 -4.00 2.42 8.83
N MET A 267 -3.80 2.16 7.54
CA MET A 267 -2.85 1.19 7.04
C MET A 267 -1.55 1.88 6.60
N LEU A 268 -0.41 1.24 6.83
CA LEU A 268 0.90 1.77 6.44
C LEU A 268 1.00 1.97 4.93
N TYR A 269 0.54 0.99 4.14
CA TYR A 269 0.61 1.06 2.67
C TYR A 269 -0.23 2.20 2.08
N ASP A 270 -1.42 2.47 2.61
CA ASP A 270 -2.26 3.59 2.15
C ASP A 270 -1.56 4.92 2.41
N ASN A 271 -0.98 5.08 3.60
CA ASN A 271 -0.27 6.30 3.97
C ASN A 271 1.03 6.49 3.18
N ALA A 272 1.74 5.40 2.84
CA ALA A 272 2.91 5.43 1.98
C ALA A 272 2.56 5.92 0.57
N LEU A 273 1.57 5.30 -0.05
CA LEU A 273 1.14 5.64 -1.41
C LEU A 273 0.55 7.04 -1.50
N LEU A 274 -0.25 7.45 -0.50
CA LEU A 274 -0.86 8.78 -0.49
C LEU A 274 0.16 9.89 -0.19
N ALA A 275 1.07 9.71 0.79
CA ALA A 275 2.12 10.70 1.05
C ALA A 275 2.93 10.97 -0.22
N ARG A 276 3.31 9.92 -0.95
CA ARG A 276 4.03 10.02 -2.21
C ARG A 276 3.20 10.70 -3.31
N LEU A 277 1.94 10.35 -3.46
CA LEU A 277 1.05 10.97 -4.45
C LEU A 277 0.86 12.47 -4.19
N TYR A 278 0.68 12.88 -2.91
CA TYR A 278 0.61 14.30 -2.54
C TYR A 278 1.94 15.02 -2.80
N LEU A 279 3.09 14.37 -2.58
CA LEU A 279 4.39 14.90 -2.94
C LEU A 279 4.49 15.16 -4.45
N HIS A 280 4.11 14.19 -5.28
CA HIS A 280 4.12 14.31 -6.74
C HIS A 280 3.16 15.41 -7.22
N ALA A 281 1.98 15.52 -6.61
CA ALA A 281 1.05 16.60 -6.91
C ALA A 281 1.62 17.97 -6.50
N HIS A 282 2.38 18.06 -5.39
CA HIS A 282 3.12 19.25 -5.02
C HIS A 282 4.16 19.62 -6.09
N GLN A 283 5.00 18.67 -6.47
CA GLN A 283 6.04 18.85 -7.51
C GLN A 283 5.45 19.28 -8.86
N ALA A 284 4.28 18.75 -9.23
CA ALA A 284 3.61 19.07 -10.50
C ALA A 284 2.90 20.43 -10.48
N THR A 285 2.49 20.95 -9.31
CA THR A 285 1.60 22.12 -9.23
C THR A 285 2.13 23.27 -8.38
N GLY A 286 3.14 23.06 -7.55
CA GLY A 286 3.65 24.03 -6.57
C GLY A 286 2.69 24.34 -5.41
N ARG A 287 1.56 23.60 -5.26
CA ARG A 287 0.56 23.91 -4.24
C ARG A 287 1.04 23.53 -2.84
N GLY A 288 1.16 24.50 -1.95
CA GLY A 288 1.63 24.31 -0.57
C GLY A 288 0.73 23.40 0.28
N MET A 289 -0.55 23.27 -0.05
CA MET A 289 -1.45 22.33 0.63
C MET A 289 -0.97 20.87 0.46
N TYR A 290 -0.52 20.49 -0.73
CA TYR A 290 -0.05 19.13 -0.98
C TYR A 290 1.23 18.82 -0.22
N ARG A 291 2.20 19.78 -0.18
CA ARG A 291 3.38 19.68 0.67
C ARG A 291 2.99 19.44 2.14
N ARG A 292 2.09 20.25 2.69
CA ARG A 292 1.63 20.11 4.08
C ARG A 292 1.01 18.75 4.36
N ILE A 293 0.17 18.22 3.46
CA ILE A 293 -0.46 16.89 3.65
C ILE A 293 0.61 15.79 3.61
N THR A 294 1.60 15.88 2.72
CA THR A 294 2.74 14.96 2.71
C THR A 294 3.47 14.99 4.05
N GLU A 295 3.86 16.18 4.52
CA GLU A 295 4.59 16.35 5.78
C GLU A 295 3.77 15.85 6.98
N GLU A 296 2.51 16.28 7.12
CA GLU A 296 1.64 15.84 8.23
C GLU A 296 1.40 14.31 8.22
N THR A 297 1.37 13.67 7.04
CA THR A 297 1.22 12.21 6.92
C THR A 297 2.49 11.47 7.33
N LEU A 298 3.65 11.92 6.87
CA LEU A 298 4.93 11.31 7.24
C LEU A 298 5.29 11.57 8.71
N ASP A 299 4.98 12.76 9.24
CA ASP A 299 5.15 13.07 10.66
C ASP A 299 4.25 12.18 11.56
N TYR A 300 3.03 11.83 11.11
CA TYR A 300 2.18 10.83 11.76
C TYR A 300 2.88 9.46 11.82
N ILE A 301 3.45 9.00 10.72
CA ILE A 301 4.16 7.72 10.68
C ILE A 301 5.38 7.73 11.64
N LEU A 302 6.14 8.82 11.66
CA LEU A 302 7.29 8.94 12.59
C LEU A 302 6.86 8.91 14.05
N ARG A 303 5.77 9.58 14.38
CA ARG A 303 5.28 9.73 15.76
C ARG A 303 4.60 8.47 16.27
N ASP A 304 3.70 7.86 15.46
CA ASP A 304 2.73 6.88 15.95
C ASP A 304 3.01 5.44 15.44
N MET A 305 3.72 5.30 14.32
CA MET A 305 3.87 4.01 13.64
C MET A 305 5.32 3.57 13.43
N THR A 306 6.26 4.10 14.21
CA THR A 306 7.68 3.77 14.08
C THR A 306 8.20 3.02 15.30
N GLY A 307 8.75 1.84 15.06
CA GLY A 307 9.42 1.03 16.08
C GLY A 307 10.83 1.51 16.43
N PRO A 308 11.33 1.16 17.61
CA PRO A 308 12.66 1.60 18.07
C PRO A 308 13.80 1.08 17.17
N GLU A 309 13.60 -0.08 16.53
CA GLU A 309 14.58 -0.69 15.62
C GLU A 309 14.63 0.02 14.25
N GLY A 310 13.60 0.80 13.89
CA GLY A 310 13.50 1.50 12.62
C GLY A 310 12.51 0.87 11.61
N GLY A 311 11.83 -0.19 12.01
CA GLY A 311 10.68 -0.71 11.25
C GLY A 311 9.44 0.17 11.46
N PHE A 312 8.61 0.30 10.43
CA PHE A 312 7.31 0.94 10.52
C PHE A 312 6.24 -0.13 10.74
N TYR A 313 5.35 0.13 11.71
CA TYR A 313 4.25 -0.76 12.09
C TYR A 313 3.16 -0.82 11.00
N SER A 314 2.37 -1.89 11.01
CA SER A 314 1.47 -2.20 9.89
C SER A 314 0.18 -1.40 9.89
N ALA A 315 -0.49 -1.25 11.03
CA ALA A 315 -1.81 -0.61 11.07
C ALA A 315 -2.20 -0.11 12.46
N THR A 316 -3.15 0.83 12.51
CA THR A 316 -3.95 1.12 13.69
C THR A 316 -5.39 0.73 13.44
N ASP A 317 -6.03 0.12 14.45
CA ASP A 317 -7.42 -0.35 14.37
C ASP A 317 -8.42 0.81 14.17
N ALA A 318 -9.57 0.49 13.62
CA ALA A 318 -10.71 1.41 13.55
C ALA A 318 -11.40 1.59 14.91
N ASP A 319 -11.36 0.54 15.76
CA ASP A 319 -12.08 0.47 17.03
C ASP A 319 -11.20 0.91 18.20
N SER A 320 -11.79 1.67 19.13
CA SER A 320 -11.26 1.89 20.48
C SER A 320 -12.36 1.53 21.47
N GLU A 321 -12.03 0.76 22.51
CA GLU A 321 -13.00 0.29 23.52
C GLU A 321 -14.21 -0.45 22.91
N GLY A 322 -14.02 -1.08 21.74
CA GLY A 322 -15.07 -1.82 21.03
C GLY A 322 -16.06 -0.96 20.23
N GLU A 323 -15.78 0.34 20.07
CA GLU A 323 -16.58 1.29 19.30
C GLU A 323 -15.74 1.90 18.16
N GLU A 324 -16.26 1.81 16.93
CA GLU A 324 -15.58 2.36 15.75
C GLU A 324 -15.51 3.89 15.83
N GLY A 325 -14.33 4.46 15.57
CA GLY A 325 -14.10 5.90 15.49
C GLY A 325 -14.03 6.66 16.81
N LYS A 326 -14.32 6.04 17.96
CA LYS A 326 -14.40 6.68 19.30
C LYS A 326 -13.17 7.52 19.63
N PHE A 327 -11.99 7.04 19.28
CA PHE A 327 -10.73 7.76 19.49
C PHE A 327 -10.64 9.08 18.69
N PHE A 328 -11.24 9.12 17.51
CA PHE A 328 -11.03 10.19 16.51
C PHE A 328 -12.08 11.30 16.54
N VAL A 329 -13.30 10.99 17.03
CA VAL A 329 -14.43 11.93 16.99
C VAL A 329 -14.47 12.86 18.19
N TRP A 330 -15.18 13.99 18.06
CA TRP A 330 -15.23 15.06 19.04
C TRP A 330 -16.67 15.53 19.26
N THR A 331 -17.00 15.84 20.51
CA THR A 331 -18.22 16.60 20.85
C THR A 331 -17.92 18.09 20.93
N PRO A 332 -18.92 18.98 20.74
CA PRO A 332 -18.72 20.42 20.92
C PRO A 332 -18.22 20.77 22.33
N ASP A 333 -18.71 20.06 23.36
CA ASP A 333 -18.32 20.29 24.75
C ASP A 333 -16.84 19.95 25.01
N GLU A 334 -16.33 18.87 24.43
CA GLU A 334 -14.89 18.53 24.52
C GLU A 334 -14.03 19.62 23.87
N ILE A 335 -14.39 20.08 22.67
CA ILE A 335 -13.66 21.17 21.98
C ILE A 335 -13.73 22.46 22.81
N GLN A 336 -14.88 22.81 23.36
CA GLN A 336 -15.05 23.97 24.22
C GLN A 336 -14.20 23.87 25.51
N ALA A 337 -14.14 22.70 26.12
CA ALA A 337 -13.33 22.46 27.31
C ALA A 337 -11.82 22.65 27.06
N VAL A 338 -11.35 22.26 25.87
CA VAL A 338 -9.92 22.33 25.50
C VAL A 338 -9.54 23.70 24.98
N LEU A 339 -10.37 24.33 24.12
CA LEU A 339 -10.02 25.54 23.38
C LEU A 339 -10.61 26.84 23.95
N GLY A 340 -11.57 26.75 24.89
CA GLY A 340 -12.18 27.91 25.51
C GLY A 340 -12.78 28.88 24.48
N ASP A 341 -12.36 30.15 24.53
CA ASP A 341 -12.89 31.21 23.66
C ASP A 341 -12.59 30.99 22.15
N GLU A 342 -11.64 30.13 21.82
CA GLU A 342 -11.27 29.83 20.42
C GLU A 342 -12.10 28.66 19.83
N ALA A 343 -12.85 27.95 20.66
CA ALA A 343 -13.64 26.76 20.25
C ALA A 343 -14.64 27.07 19.12
N GLY A 344 -15.29 28.24 19.17
CA GLY A 344 -16.25 28.65 18.15
C GLY A 344 -15.62 28.88 16.77
N ILE A 345 -14.41 29.46 16.72
CA ILE A 345 -13.67 29.66 15.47
C ILE A 345 -13.18 28.33 14.93
N PHE A 346 -12.53 27.53 15.78
CA PHE A 346 -11.99 26.22 15.41
C PHE A 346 -13.09 25.27 14.97
N GLY A 347 -14.09 25.07 15.80
CA GLY A 347 -15.21 24.15 15.52
C GLY A 347 -15.99 24.55 14.27
N GLY A 348 -16.25 25.85 14.09
CA GLY A 348 -16.93 26.34 12.88
C GLY A 348 -16.13 26.10 11.61
N PHE A 349 -14.80 26.23 11.66
CA PHE A 349 -13.92 25.92 10.51
C PHE A 349 -13.89 24.45 10.19
N PHE A 350 -13.88 23.56 11.21
CA PHE A 350 -13.87 22.11 11.06
C PHE A 350 -15.24 21.47 11.01
N GLY A 351 -16.30 22.23 10.76
CA GLY A 351 -17.64 21.71 10.52
C GLY A 351 -18.33 21.08 11.73
N VAL A 352 -17.91 21.43 12.95
CA VAL A 352 -18.49 20.94 14.20
C VAL A 352 -19.90 21.51 14.40
N THR A 353 -20.83 20.65 14.74
CA THR A 353 -22.24 21.00 15.03
C THR A 353 -22.74 20.29 16.29
N ASP A 354 -23.76 20.85 16.95
CA ASP A 354 -24.37 20.25 18.14
C ASP A 354 -25.01 18.87 17.87
N LYS A 355 -25.50 18.67 16.65
CA LYS A 355 -26.11 17.39 16.21
C LYS A 355 -25.08 16.30 15.95
N GLY A 356 -23.87 16.70 15.61
CA GLY A 356 -22.84 15.79 15.09
C GLY A 356 -23.09 15.36 13.63
N ASN A 357 -22.07 14.73 13.05
CA ASN A 357 -22.12 14.13 11.71
C ASN A 357 -21.81 12.62 11.72
N PHE A 358 -21.54 12.06 12.92
CA PHE A 358 -21.29 10.64 13.13
C PHE A 358 -21.72 10.25 14.54
N GLU A 359 -22.81 9.47 14.66
CA GLU A 359 -23.32 8.89 15.93
C GLU A 359 -23.47 9.89 17.10
N GLY A 360 -23.82 11.15 16.78
CA GLY A 360 -23.97 12.22 17.77
C GLY A 360 -22.67 12.98 18.09
N SER A 361 -21.53 12.54 17.55
CA SER A 361 -20.24 13.22 17.62
C SER A 361 -19.85 13.81 16.26
N ASN A 362 -18.70 14.49 16.19
CA ASN A 362 -18.22 15.11 14.97
C ASN A 362 -16.92 14.52 14.50
N ILE A 363 -16.90 14.07 13.25
CA ILE A 363 -15.71 13.89 12.45
C ILE A 363 -15.31 15.27 11.94
N LEU A 364 -14.09 15.70 12.22
CA LEU A 364 -13.59 17.01 11.78
C LEU A 364 -13.37 17.01 10.27
N ASN A 365 -13.88 18.03 9.57
CA ASN A 365 -13.76 18.16 8.12
C ASN A 365 -13.78 19.65 7.72
N ILE A 366 -13.25 19.97 6.54
CA ILE A 366 -13.12 21.34 6.04
C ILE A 366 -14.07 21.57 4.85
N ASN A 367 -15.18 22.25 5.08
CA ASN A 367 -16.22 22.47 4.06
C ASN A 367 -15.92 23.65 3.11
N GLN A 368 -15.05 24.58 3.49
CA GLN A 368 -14.72 25.79 2.71
C GLN A 368 -13.25 26.16 2.87
N LYS A 369 -12.72 26.98 1.96
CA LYS A 369 -11.34 27.45 2.06
C LYS A 369 -11.16 28.36 3.27
N ALA A 370 -9.96 28.36 3.87
CA ALA A 370 -9.65 29.19 5.04
C ALA A 370 -9.89 30.70 4.77
N SER A 371 -9.52 31.20 3.59
CA SER A 371 -9.78 32.58 3.19
C SER A 371 -11.26 32.92 3.10
N GLU A 372 -12.08 32.01 2.54
CA GLU A 372 -13.53 32.16 2.42
C GLU A 372 -14.21 32.14 3.80
N TYR A 373 -13.74 31.23 4.69
CA TYR A 373 -14.23 31.18 6.08
C TYR A 373 -13.89 32.45 6.84
N ALA A 374 -12.63 32.91 6.76
CA ALA A 374 -12.15 34.11 7.42
C ALA A 374 -12.94 35.33 6.97
N GLU A 375 -13.11 35.55 5.67
CA GLU A 375 -13.90 36.64 5.10
C GLU A 375 -15.37 36.60 5.57
N LYS A 376 -16.01 35.44 5.49
CA LYS A 376 -17.43 35.25 5.87
C LYS A 376 -17.69 35.55 7.35
N HIS A 377 -16.72 35.26 8.22
CA HIS A 377 -16.86 35.45 9.66
C HIS A 377 -16.17 36.71 10.21
N GLY A 378 -15.59 37.55 9.34
CA GLY A 378 -14.90 38.78 9.74
C GLY A 378 -13.66 38.54 10.59
N ILE A 379 -12.93 37.45 10.31
CA ILE A 379 -11.72 37.05 11.01
C ILE A 379 -10.53 37.27 10.10
N GLU A 380 -9.45 37.84 10.62
CA GLU A 380 -8.18 37.94 9.86
C GLU A 380 -7.65 36.53 9.57
N LEU A 381 -7.19 36.26 8.33
CA LEU A 381 -6.72 34.95 7.89
C LEU A 381 -5.60 34.40 8.78
N ASP A 382 -4.61 35.26 9.13
CA ASP A 382 -3.50 34.86 10.00
C ASP A 382 -3.99 34.43 11.39
N ARG A 383 -5.01 35.11 11.93
CA ARG A 383 -5.64 34.70 13.19
C ARG A 383 -6.31 33.35 13.08
N LEU A 384 -7.01 33.06 11.97
CA LEU A 384 -7.61 31.74 11.75
C LEU A 384 -6.54 30.65 11.69
N VAL A 385 -5.45 30.89 10.96
CA VAL A 385 -4.32 29.96 10.86
C VAL A 385 -3.72 29.68 12.23
N ASP A 386 -3.48 30.71 13.04
CA ASP A 386 -2.95 30.56 14.40
C ASP A 386 -3.89 29.76 15.31
N VAL A 387 -5.22 30.04 15.27
CA VAL A 387 -6.22 29.30 16.05
C VAL A 387 -6.24 27.82 15.63
N VAL A 388 -6.19 27.55 14.32
CA VAL A 388 -6.17 26.18 13.80
C VAL A 388 -4.91 25.44 14.27
N GLN A 389 -3.73 26.02 14.15
CA GLN A 389 -2.48 25.37 14.56
C GLN A 389 -2.45 25.07 16.07
N ARG A 390 -2.75 26.06 16.91
CA ARG A 390 -2.81 25.86 18.36
C ARG A 390 -3.90 24.87 18.76
N GLY A 391 -5.06 24.98 18.11
CA GLY A 391 -6.19 24.09 18.36
C GLY A 391 -5.89 22.64 18.01
N LYS A 392 -5.28 22.36 16.86
CA LYS A 392 -4.81 21.02 16.48
C LYS A 392 -3.87 20.45 17.54
N GLN A 393 -2.86 21.19 17.97
CA GLN A 393 -1.91 20.72 18.96
C GLN A 393 -2.56 20.48 20.34
N ALA A 394 -3.44 21.36 20.78
CA ALA A 394 -4.15 21.21 22.04
C ALA A 394 -5.07 19.99 22.04
N LEU A 395 -5.83 19.79 20.95
CA LEU A 395 -6.70 18.62 20.79
C LEU A 395 -5.89 17.32 20.61
N LEU A 396 -4.74 17.35 19.94
CA LEU A 396 -3.86 16.19 19.88
C LEU A 396 -3.41 15.79 21.29
N ASN A 397 -2.92 16.74 22.09
CA ASN A 397 -2.50 16.47 23.46
C ASN A 397 -3.66 15.96 24.36
N GLU A 398 -4.89 16.36 24.08
CA GLU A 398 -6.06 15.84 24.81
C GLU A 398 -6.42 14.43 24.35
N ARG A 399 -6.40 14.18 23.02
CA ARG A 399 -6.70 12.88 22.42
C ARG A 399 -5.73 11.79 22.88
N GLU A 400 -4.45 12.12 23.05
CA GLU A 400 -3.42 11.20 23.56
C GLU A 400 -3.72 10.64 24.98
N LYS A 401 -4.66 11.24 25.71
CA LYS A 401 -5.12 10.72 27.01
C LYS A 401 -6.24 9.67 26.89
N ARG A 402 -6.83 9.53 25.70
CA ARG A 402 -7.87 8.53 25.42
C ARG A 402 -7.23 7.15 25.29
N ILE A 403 -8.05 6.12 25.42
CA ILE A 403 -7.61 4.75 25.10
C ILE A 403 -7.38 4.65 23.59
N HIS A 404 -6.13 4.36 23.22
CA HIS A 404 -5.76 4.26 21.82
C HIS A 404 -6.39 3.04 21.14
N PRO A 405 -6.68 3.11 19.82
CA PRO A 405 -6.94 1.94 19.01
C PRO A 405 -5.77 0.93 19.10
N LEU A 406 -6.07 -0.33 18.87
CA LEU A 406 -5.03 -1.35 18.83
C LEU A 406 -4.01 -1.01 17.74
N LEU A 407 -2.73 -1.01 18.12
CA LEU A 407 -1.61 -0.90 17.19
C LEU A 407 -1.19 -2.30 16.75
N ASP A 408 -1.28 -2.57 15.45
CA ASP A 408 -0.67 -3.75 14.87
C ASP A 408 0.83 -3.47 14.67
N ASP A 409 1.62 -3.81 15.67
CA ASP A 409 3.05 -3.53 15.78
C ASP A 409 3.95 -4.53 15.04
N LYS A 410 3.35 -5.39 14.17
CA LYS A 410 4.17 -6.19 13.25
C LYS A 410 4.72 -5.31 12.12
N VAL A 411 5.89 -5.65 11.64
CA VAL A 411 6.57 -4.99 10.53
C VAL A 411 6.56 -5.93 9.33
N LEU A 412 6.00 -5.49 8.21
CA LEU A 412 5.97 -6.23 6.95
C LEU A 412 7.01 -5.65 5.99
N ALA A 413 7.83 -6.50 5.36
CA ALA A 413 8.93 -6.05 4.50
C ALA A 413 8.42 -5.23 3.30
N SER A 414 7.37 -5.68 2.62
CA SER A 414 6.80 -4.98 1.46
C SER A 414 6.27 -3.58 1.82
N TRP A 415 5.50 -3.46 2.91
CA TRP A 415 4.93 -2.17 3.31
C TRP A 415 5.99 -1.19 3.78
N ASN A 416 7.05 -1.72 4.42
CA ASN A 416 8.21 -0.92 4.79
C ASN A 416 9.00 -0.46 3.55
N GLY A 417 9.13 -1.29 2.51
CA GLY A 417 9.72 -0.88 1.23
C GLY A 417 8.98 0.30 0.58
N MET A 418 7.63 0.27 0.60
CA MET A 418 6.82 1.40 0.13
C MET A 418 7.03 2.68 0.96
N MET A 419 7.04 2.55 2.28
CA MET A 419 7.23 3.70 3.18
C MET A 419 8.67 4.23 3.11
N LEU A 420 9.67 3.34 2.98
CA LEU A 420 11.07 3.71 2.71
C LEU A 420 11.18 4.62 1.49
N ARG A 421 10.54 4.26 0.39
CA ARG A 421 10.50 5.07 -0.82
C ARG A 421 9.89 6.45 -0.55
N SER A 422 8.76 6.50 0.13
CA SER A 422 8.06 7.74 0.43
C SER A 422 8.89 8.69 1.29
N PHE A 423 9.59 8.17 2.30
CA PHE A 423 10.50 8.96 3.11
C PHE A 423 11.73 9.43 2.34
N ALA A 424 12.33 8.58 1.50
CA ALA A 424 13.49 8.93 0.70
C ALA A 424 13.16 10.05 -0.31
N GLU A 425 12.08 9.90 -1.09
CA GLU A 425 11.66 10.92 -2.07
C GLU A 425 11.26 12.24 -1.38
N ALA A 426 10.48 12.17 -0.27
CA ALA A 426 10.06 13.37 0.45
C ALA A 426 11.22 14.05 1.17
N GLY A 427 12.16 13.30 1.74
CA GLY A 427 13.35 13.84 2.39
C GLY A 427 14.21 14.65 1.46
N ALA A 428 14.41 14.17 0.24
CA ALA A 428 15.15 14.87 -0.80
C ALA A 428 14.39 16.08 -1.37
N ALA A 429 13.11 15.92 -1.71
CA ALA A 429 12.33 16.94 -2.39
C ALA A 429 11.89 18.10 -1.47
N LEU A 430 11.67 17.83 -0.18
CA LEU A 430 11.19 18.81 0.80
C LEU A 430 12.30 19.38 1.71
N GLU A 431 13.55 18.97 1.48
CA GLU A 431 14.71 19.36 2.32
C GLU A 431 14.50 18.96 3.81
N ARG A 432 14.02 17.73 4.05
CA ARG A 432 13.75 17.16 5.37
C ARG A 432 14.79 16.07 5.70
N PRO A 433 15.93 16.44 6.31
CA PRO A 433 16.97 15.46 6.67
C PRO A 433 16.49 14.40 7.65
N ASP A 434 15.55 14.71 8.54
CA ASP A 434 14.93 13.77 9.45
C ASP A 434 14.14 12.66 8.73
N TYR A 435 13.56 12.95 7.56
CA TYR A 435 12.93 11.93 6.70
C TYR A 435 13.97 11.03 6.04
N LEU A 436 15.09 11.59 5.57
CA LEU A 436 16.20 10.78 5.05
C LEU A 436 16.83 9.90 6.13
N ASP A 437 17.00 10.42 7.36
CA ASP A 437 17.50 9.65 8.50
C ASP A 437 16.55 8.48 8.82
N ALA A 438 15.24 8.72 8.79
CA ALA A 438 14.24 7.66 8.97
C ALA A 438 14.31 6.60 7.87
N ALA A 439 14.45 7.03 6.61
CA ALA A 439 14.62 6.13 5.46
C ALA A 439 15.90 5.27 5.60
N ILE A 440 17.03 5.89 5.93
CA ILE A 440 18.30 5.18 6.15
C ILE A 440 18.20 4.17 7.30
N LYS A 441 17.56 4.56 8.41
CA LYS A 441 17.36 3.67 9.57
C LYS A 441 16.48 2.48 9.20
N ASN A 442 15.41 2.71 8.44
CA ASN A 442 14.52 1.67 7.96
C ASN A 442 15.20 0.73 6.96
N ALA A 443 15.97 1.26 6.01
CA ALA A 443 16.75 0.45 5.06
C ALA A 443 17.76 -0.46 5.78
N ASN A 444 18.48 0.06 6.78
CA ASN A 444 19.39 -0.75 7.59
C ASN A 444 18.64 -1.86 8.35
N PHE A 445 17.50 -1.55 8.95
CA PHE A 445 16.67 -2.54 9.63
C PHE A 445 16.22 -3.66 8.67
N LEU A 446 15.74 -3.32 7.47
CA LEU A 446 15.32 -4.29 6.45
C LEU A 446 16.49 -5.19 6.01
N LEU A 447 17.68 -4.63 5.81
CA LEU A 447 18.82 -5.37 5.29
C LEU A 447 19.55 -6.17 6.38
N GLU A 448 19.59 -5.70 7.63
CA GLU A 448 20.37 -6.30 8.71
C GLU A 448 19.52 -7.24 9.58
N THR A 449 18.25 -6.89 9.84
CA THR A 449 17.37 -7.66 10.73
C THR A 449 16.43 -8.57 9.95
N MET A 450 15.83 -8.08 8.85
CA MET A 450 14.88 -8.87 8.08
C MET A 450 15.50 -9.65 6.91
N ARG A 451 16.81 -9.55 6.71
CA ARG A 451 17.53 -10.30 5.65
C ARG A 451 18.69 -11.12 6.17
N PRO A 452 18.49 -11.99 7.18
CA PRO A 452 19.56 -12.84 7.69
C PRO A 452 20.07 -13.78 6.58
N ASP A 453 21.39 -13.93 6.49
CA ASP A 453 22.04 -14.81 5.51
C ASP A 453 21.64 -14.52 4.04
N GLY A 454 21.27 -13.29 3.74
CA GLY A 454 20.86 -12.84 2.39
C GLY A 454 19.44 -13.24 1.98
N LYS A 455 18.65 -13.87 2.86
CA LYS A 455 17.25 -14.24 2.62
C LYS A 455 16.31 -13.22 3.25
N LEU A 456 15.53 -12.54 2.43
CA LEU A 456 14.53 -11.60 2.92
C LEU A 456 13.38 -12.37 3.58
N LEU A 457 13.00 -11.94 4.78
CA LEU A 457 11.86 -12.47 5.54
C LEU A 457 10.66 -11.51 5.46
N ARG A 458 9.47 -12.08 5.57
CA ARG A 458 8.18 -11.38 5.41
C ARG A 458 7.87 -10.45 6.56
N THR A 459 7.96 -10.94 7.80
CA THR A 459 7.41 -10.27 8.97
C THR A 459 8.42 -10.22 10.12
N PHE A 460 8.35 -9.14 10.92
CA PHE A 460 9.10 -8.98 12.14
C PHE A 460 8.18 -8.49 13.27
N ARG A 461 8.27 -9.14 14.42
CA ARG A 461 7.63 -8.70 15.67
C ARG A 461 8.31 -9.31 16.88
N ALA A 462 8.31 -8.58 18.00
CA ALA A 462 8.85 -9.05 19.29
C ALA A 462 10.30 -9.60 19.18
N GLY A 463 11.13 -8.95 18.36
CA GLY A 463 12.54 -9.34 18.15
C GLY A 463 12.74 -10.55 17.22
N GLN A 464 11.72 -11.02 16.54
CA GLN A 464 11.78 -12.19 15.66
C GLN A 464 11.33 -11.84 14.23
N ALA A 465 12.23 -12.04 13.26
CA ALA A 465 11.89 -12.06 11.83
C ALA A 465 11.57 -13.49 11.40
N LYS A 466 10.49 -13.69 10.63
CA LYS A 466 10.04 -15.01 10.21
C LYS A 466 9.29 -14.99 8.89
N LEU A 467 9.02 -16.18 8.36
CA LEU A 467 8.42 -16.49 7.07
C LEU A 467 9.29 -16.04 5.89
N PRO A 468 9.44 -16.86 4.86
CA PRO A 468 10.14 -16.46 3.64
C PRO A 468 9.44 -15.26 2.98
N GLY A 469 10.23 -14.32 2.45
CA GLY A 469 9.68 -13.19 1.71
C GLY A 469 9.04 -13.60 0.39
N TYR A 470 7.93 -12.96 0.06
CA TYR A 470 7.20 -13.10 -1.20
C TYR A 470 7.77 -12.17 -2.28
N LEU A 471 7.31 -12.30 -3.51
CA LEU A 471 7.68 -11.41 -4.61
C LEU A 471 7.53 -9.93 -4.23
N GLU A 472 6.42 -9.57 -3.59
CA GLU A 472 6.16 -8.20 -3.17
C GLU A 472 7.18 -7.68 -2.15
N ASP A 473 7.69 -8.53 -1.25
CA ASP A 473 8.71 -8.12 -0.28
C ASP A 473 10.02 -7.75 -0.98
N TYR A 474 10.47 -8.59 -1.92
CA TYR A 474 11.69 -8.32 -2.68
C TYR A 474 11.55 -7.09 -3.59
N SER A 475 10.44 -6.97 -4.32
CA SER A 475 10.23 -5.89 -5.27
C SER A 475 10.09 -4.52 -4.60
N PHE A 476 9.28 -4.42 -3.52
CA PHE A 476 9.08 -3.15 -2.82
C PHE A 476 10.32 -2.70 -2.04
N VAL A 477 11.06 -3.62 -1.41
CA VAL A 477 12.32 -3.26 -0.74
C VAL A 477 13.35 -2.80 -1.76
N ALA A 478 13.49 -3.47 -2.91
CA ALA A 478 14.38 -3.04 -3.98
C ALA A 478 13.99 -1.64 -4.52
N ASP A 479 12.70 -1.36 -4.71
CA ASP A 479 12.19 -0.06 -5.16
C ASP A 479 12.47 1.05 -4.14
N GLY A 480 12.28 0.78 -2.85
CA GLY A 480 12.62 1.70 -1.76
C GLY A 480 14.12 2.00 -1.70
N LEU A 481 14.97 0.99 -1.87
CA LEU A 481 16.44 1.16 -1.89
C LEU A 481 16.92 1.94 -3.13
N LEU A 482 16.29 1.76 -4.30
CA LEU A 482 16.56 2.59 -5.47
C LEU A 482 16.23 4.06 -5.23
N ALA A 483 15.08 4.35 -4.62
CA ALA A 483 14.72 5.71 -4.25
C ALA A 483 15.69 6.32 -3.22
N LEU A 484 16.16 5.52 -2.27
CA LEU A 484 17.16 5.95 -1.29
C LEU A 484 18.53 6.18 -1.95
N TYR A 485 18.92 5.36 -2.95
CA TYR A 485 20.10 5.61 -3.77
C TYR A 485 19.99 6.94 -4.51
N GLU A 486 18.90 7.18 -5.23
CA GLU A 486 18.68 8.45 -5.95
C GLU A 486 18.70 9.67 -5.01
N SER A 487 18.30 9.50 -3.75
CA SER A 487 18.26 10.57 -2.74
C SER A 487 19.61 10.82 -2.05
N THR A 488 20.52 9.82 -1.99
CA THR A 488 21.76 9.88 -1.21
C THR A 488 23.04 9.69 -2.03
N PHE A 489 22.97 9.04 -3.18
CA PHE A 489 24.07 8.54 -4.01
C PHE A 489 25.01 7.55 -3.30
N ASP A 490 24.62 7.02 -2.15
CA ASP A 490 25.37 5.94 -1.50
C ASP A 490 25.20 4.64 -2.31
N GLN A 491 26.31 4.18 -2.93
CA GLN A 491 26.38 3.01 -3.80
C GLN A 491 25.91 1.72 -3.11
N ARG A 492 25.95 1.66 -1.78
CA ARG A 492 25.45 0.52 -1.02
C ARG A 492 24.01 0.22 -1.36
N TRP A 493 23.16 1.26 -1.44
CA TRP A 493 21.73 1.07 -1.69
C TRP A 493 21.43 0.52 -3.09
N LEU A 494 22.17 0.98 -4.09
CA LEU A 494 22.06 0.45 -5.46
C LEU A 494 22.55 -1.01 -5.53
N THR A 495 23.66 -1.33 -4.86
CA THR A 495 24.19 -2.69 -4.79
C THR A 495 23.18 -3.65 -4.15
N GLU A 496 22.57 -3.25 -3.04
CA GLU A 496 21.58 -4.07 -2.34
C GLU A 496 20.28 -4.20 -3.15
N ALA A 497 19.81 -3.12 -3.80
CA ALA A 497 18.66 -3.16 -4.68
C ALA A 497 18.88 -4.13 -5.87
N THR A 498 20.06 -4.08 -6.48
CA THR A 498 20.45 -5.00 -7.57
C THR A 498 20.50 -6.45 -7.08
N SER A 499 21.11 -6.68 -5.90
CA SER A 499 21.14 -8.01 -5.28
C SER A 499 19.75 -8.59 -5.01
N LEU A 500 18.81 -7.75 -4.53
CA LEU A 500 17.42 -8.17 -4.34
C LEU A 500 16.71 -8.44 -5.67
N ALA A 501 16.97 -7.64 -6.71
CA ALA A 501 16.39 -7.84 -8.05
C ALA A 501 16.88 -9.14 -8.69
N ASP A 502 18.18 -9.46 -8.59
CA ASP A 502 18.74 -10.73 -9.06
C ASP A 502 18.11 -11.93 -8.32
N ARG A 503 18.01 -11.82 -7.01
CA ARG A 503 17.38 -12.87 -6.19
C ARG A 503 15.89 -13.02 -6.50
N MET A 504 15.20 -11.92 -6.74
CA MET A 504 13.80 -11.91 -7.18
C MET A 504 13.59 -12.66 -8.49
N ILE A 505 14.45 -12.43 -9.48
CA ILE A 505 14.42 -13.18 -10.75
C ILE A 505 14.67 -14.67 -10.50
N GLU A 506 15.68 -15.02 -9.72
CA GLU A 506 16.01 -16.42 -9.42
C GLU A 506 14.85 -17.17 -8.74
N LEU A 507 14.14 -16.53 -7.79
CA LEU A 507 13.12 -17.18 -6.98
C LEU A 507 11.75 -17.24 -7.64
N PHE A 508 11.38 -16.22 -8.40
CA PHE A 508 9.97 -16.01 -8.78
C PHE A 508 9.73 -15.95 -10.29
N TRP A 509 10.77 -15.75 -11.12
CA TRP A 509 10.59 -15.65 -12.56
C TRP A 509 10.17 -16.99 -13.20
N ASP A 510 9.26 -16.91 -14.17
CA ASP A 510 8.80 -18.04 -14.99
C ASP A 510 9.10 -17.76 -16.47
N ASP A 511 10.02 -18.50 -17.03
CA ASP A 511 10.43 -18.37 -18.43
C ASP A 511 9.36 -18.81 -19.43
N GLU A 512 8.45 -19.72 -19.04
CA GLU A 512 7.41 -20.23 -19.93
C GLU A 512 6.33 -19.15 -20.18
N VAL A 513 5.88 -18.50 -19.12
CA VAL A 513 4.85 -17.44 -19.20
C VAL A 513 5.47 -16.06 -19.42
N GLY A 514 6.70 -15.84 -18.97
CA GLY A 514 7.37 -14.53 -19.04
C GLY A 514 6.81 -13.54 -18.03
N GLY A 515 6.80 -13.93 -16.76
CA GLY A 515 6.34 -13.11 -15.64
C GLY A 515 6.70 -13.75 -14.32
N PHE A 516 6.29 -13.14 -13.23
CA PHE A 516 6.62 -13.57 -11.87
C PHE A 516 5.47 -14.35 -11.22
N TYR A 517 5.80 -15.38 -10.44
CA TYR A 517 4.92 -15.93 -9.41
C TYR A 517 5.06 -15.13 -8.11
N ASP A 518 4.03 -15.11 -7.28
CA ASP A 518 4.08 -14.44 -5.99
C ASP A 518 4.88 -15.23 -4.94
N THR A 519 5.00 -16.55 -5.13
CA THR A 519 5.69 -17.49 -4.24
C THR A 519 6.89 -18.13 -4.91
N SER A 520 7.88 -18.53 -4.11
CA SER A 520 9.04 -19.33 -4.53
C SER A 520 8.88 -20.80 -4.15
N ALA A 521 9.87 -21.62 -4.47
CA ALA A 521 9.94 -23.02 -4.01
C ALA A 521 10.19 -23.17 -2.49
N GLU A 522 10.52 -22.08 -1.80
CA GLU A 522 10.70 -22.04 -0.33
C GLU A 522 9.37 -21.94 0.42
N HIS A 523 8.26 -21.64 -0.26
CA HIS A 523 6.92 -21.54 0.30
C HIS A 523 6.18 -22.88 0.23
N ASP A 524 5.08 -22.99 1.00
CA ASP A 524 4.19 -24.13 0.96
C ASP A 524 3.62 -24.36 -0.44
N GLN A 525 3.47 -25.62 -0.82
CA GLN A 525 2.76 -25.96 -2.05
C GLN A 525 1.26 -25.90 -1.79
N LEU A 526 0.60 -24.91 -2.36
CA LEU A 526 -0.85 -24.77 -2.33
C LEU A 526 -1.49 -25.46 -3.55
N VAL A 527 -2.83 -25.49 -3.58
CA VAL A 527 -3.61 -26.09 -4.70
C VAL A 527 -3.28 -25.47 -6.06
N VAL A 528 -2.88 -24.19 -6.07
CA VAL A 528 -2.30 -23.48 -7.22
C VAL A 528 -1.15 -22.61 -6.74
N ARG A 529 -0.15 -22.36 -7.58
CA ARG A 529 0.89 -21.37 -7.30
C ARG A 529 0.38 -19.98 -7.69
N PRO A 530 0.22 -19.04 -6.73
CA PRO A 530 -0.41 -17.76 -7.02
C PRO A 530 0.45 -16.88 -7.93
N ARG A 531 -0.24 -16.13 -8.78
CA ARG A 531 0.29 -15.07 -9.63
C ARG A 531 -0.74 -13.97 -9.72
N ASP A 532 -0.65 -12.98 -8.84
CA ASP A 532 -1.53 -11.82 -8.90
C ASP A 532 -1.02 -10.82 -9.94
N VAL A 533 -1.87 -10.48 -10.88
CA VAL A 533 -1.58 -9.49 -11.92
C VAL A 533 -2.39 -8.21 -11.74
N LEU A 534 -3.23 -8.15 -10.71
CA LEU A 534 -4.05 -6.99 -10.43
C LEU A 534 -3.49 -6.18 -9.26
N ASP A 535 -3.39 -4.89 -9.45
CA ASP A 535 -3.22 -3.96 -8.34
C ASP A 535 -4.53 -3.86 -7.56
N ASN A 536 -4.43 -3.90 -6.24
CA ASN A 536 -5.57 -3.79 -5.33
C ASN A 536 -5.47 -2.49 -4.51
N ALA A 537 -5.50 -2.55 -3.19
CA ALA A 537 -5.20 -1.40 -2.34
C ALA A 537 -3.73 -0.98 -2.44
N GLN A 538 -2.85 -1.91 -2.77
CA GLN A 538 -1.42 -1.72 -3.06
C GLN A 538 -1.10 -2.29 -4.44
N PRO A 539 0.03 -1.87 -5.07
CA PRO A 539 0.51 -2.48 -6.31
C PRO A 539 0.76 -3.99 -6.11
N CYS A 540 0.58 -4.80 -7.15
CA CYS A 540 0.99 -6.20 -7.10
C CYS A 540 2.52 -6.33 -7.21
N GLY A 541 3.07 -7.41 -6.64
CA GLY A 541 4.52 -7.66 -6.67
C GLY A 541 5.12 -7.66 -8.07
N GLY A 542 4.37 -8.18 -9.06
CA GLY A 542 4.78 -8.23 -10.46
C GLY A 542 4.92 -6.86 -11.12
N SER A 543 4.02 -5.92 -10.83
CA SER A 543 4.07 -4.56 -11.38
C SER A 543 5.28 -3.78 -10.84
N VAL A 544 5.57 -3.90 -9.55
CA VAL A 544 6.73 -3.24 -8.91
C VAL A 544 8.04 -3.91 -9.36
N ALA A 545 8.09 -5.24 -9.46
CA ALA A 545 9.22 -5.95 -10.01
C ALA A 545 9.59 -5.45 -11.42
N THR A 546 8.56 -5.22 -12.26
CA THR A 546 8.74 -4.66 -13.60
C THR A 546 9.33 -3.25 -13.56
N ASP A 547 8.81 -2.35 -12.72
CA ASP A 547 9.31 -0.97 -12.57
C ASP A 547 10.77 -0.95 -12.08
N VAL A 548 11.11 -1.79 -11.09
CA VAL A 548 12.48 -1.95 -10.58
C VAL A 548 13.44 -2.41 -11.68
N LEU A 549 13.05 -3.43 -12.45
CA LEU A 549 13.90 -3.94 -13.54
C LEU A 549 14.08 -2.92 -14.67
N LEU A 550 13.06 -2.12 -15.00
CA LEU A 550 13.17 -1.03 -15.97
C LEU A 550 14.19 0.02 -15.53
N LYS A 551 14.15 0.46 -14.29
CA LYS A 551 15.09 1.43 -13.73
C LYS A 551 16.52 0.87 -13.68
N LEU A 552 16.68 -0.35 -13.16
CA LEU A 552 17.98 -1.02 -13.12
C LEU A 552 18.54 -1.25 -14.51
N ALA A 553 17.70 -1.61 -15.50
CA ALA A 553 18.13 -1.77 -16.90
C ALA A 553 18.76 -0.48 -17.46
N VAL A 554 18.21 0.68 -17.11
CA VAL A 554 18.76 1.98 -17.53
C VAL A 554 20.04 2.32 -16.76
N ILE A 555 20.06 2.14 -15.44
CA ILE A 555 21.21 2.49 -14.58
C ILE A 555 22.43 1.62 -14.89
N THR A 556 22.22 0.32 -15.14
CA THR A 556 23.31 -0.67 -15.30
C THR A 556 23.53 -1.12 -16.74
N ASP A 557 22.75 -0.60 -17.69
CA ASP A 557 22.73 -1.03 -19.12
C ASP A 557 22.54 -2.55 -19.29
N ASN A 558 21.70 -3.16 -18.44
CA ASN A 558 21.45 -4.60 -18.43
C ASN A 558 20.27 -4.97 -19.33
N GLU A 559 20.54 -5.59 -20.46
CA GLU A 559 19.52 -5.99 -21.43
C GLU A 559 18.61 -7.12 -20.92
N ASP A 560 19.11 -8.04 -20.06
CA ASP A 560 18.28 -9.11 -19.49
C ASP A 560 17.17 -8.53 -18.58
N TYR A 561 17.48 -7.51 -17.77
CA TYR A 561 16.47 -6.79 -17.00
C TYR A 561 15.43 -6.13 -17.91
N ARG A 562 15.87 -5.51 -19.01
CA ARG A 562 14.96 -4.85 -19.97
C ARG A 562 13.99 -5.83 -20.61
N ILE A 563 14.49 -6.99 -21.04
CA ILE A 563 13.66 -8.05 -21.64
C ILE A 563 12.66 -8.59 -20.65
N LYS A 564 13.10 -8.89 -19.41
CA LYS A 564 12.22 -9.42 -18.35
C LYS A 564 11.15 -8.41 -17.92
N ALA A 565 11.45 -7.12 -17.95
CA ALA A 565 10.46 -6.07 -17.67
C ALA A 565 9.49 -5.86 -18.84
N ALA A 566 9.95 -5.89 -20.09
CA ALA A 566 9.10 -5.67 -21.25
C ALA A 566 8.08 -6.80 -21.48
N THR A 567 8.44 -8.04 -21.17
CA THR A 567 7.60 -9.22 -21.44
C THR A 567 6.23 -9.17 -20.75
N PRO A 568 6.12 -8.96 -19.41
CA PRO A 568 4.82 -8.84 -18.75
C PRO A 568 4.01 -7.62 -19.21
N LEU A 569 4.66 -6.50 -19.58
CA LEU A 569 3.96 -5.34 -20.13
C LEU A 569 3.25 -5.69 -21.44
N MET A 570 3.92 -6.42 -22.35
CA MET A 570 3.32 -6.89 -23.60
C MET A 570 2.17 -7.88 -23.34
N THR A 571 2.34 -8.77 -22.36
CA THR A 571 1.33 -9.76 -21.99
C THR A 571 0.06 -9.11 -21.43
N LEU A 572 0.21 -8.07 -20.59
CA LEU A 572 -0.89 -7.40 -19.90
C LEU A 572 -1.45 -6.19 -20.65
N LYS A 573 -0.98 -5.90 -21.87
CA LYS A 573 -1.37 -4.73 -22.68
C LYS A 573 -2.89 -4.50 -22.72
N ASP A 574 -3.61 -5.52 -23.11
CA ASP A 574 -5.08 -5.45 -23.27
C ASP A 574 -5.80 -5.26 -21.92
N LEU A 575 -5.24 -5.84 -20.85
CA LEU A 575 -5.78 -5.68 -19.50
C LEU A 575 -5.61 -4.23 -18.99
N MET A 576 -4.43 -3.64 -19.22
CA MET A 576 -4.15 -2.24 -18.86
C MET A 576 -5.11 -1.25 -19.54
N GLY A 577 -5.44 -1.47 -20.82
CA GLY A 577 -6.40 -0.62 -21.53
C GLY A 577 -7.83 -0.78 -21.05
N ARG A 578 -8.26 -2.03 -20.77
CA ARG A 578 -9.66 -2.35 -20.43
C ARG A 578 -10.00 -2.18 -18.96
N ALA A 579 -9.06 -2.49 -18.06
CA ALA A 579 -9.23 -2.49 -16.61
C ALA A 579 -8.14 -1.67 -15.88
N PRO A 580 -7.94 -0.38 -16.24
CA PRO A 580 -6.87 0.44 -15.66
C PRO A 580 -7.02 0.62 -14.14
N ALA A 581 -8.23 0.50 -13.61
CA ALA A 581 -8.47 0.61 -12.17
C ALA A 581 -7.75 -0.48 -11.34
N GLY A 582 -7.50 -1.63 -11.94
CA GLY A 582 -6.77 -2.73 -11.31
C GLY A 582 -5.35 -2.93 -11.89
N THR A 583 -4.81 -1.97 -12.65
CA THR A 583 -3.48 -2.07 -13.27
C THR A 583 -2.72 -0.73 -13.28
N GLY A 584 -3.01 0.13 -12.30
CA GLY A 584 -2.47 1.49 -12.28
C GLY A 584 -0.93 1.53 -12.22
N HIS A 585 -0.31 0.65 -11.44
CA HIS A 585 1.15 0.59 -11.35
C HIS A 585 1.80 -0.03 -12.59
N TRP A 586 1.15 -1.02 -13.21
CA TRP A 586 1.57 -1.54 -14.53
C TRP A 586 1.58 -0.44 -15.59
N ILE A 587 0.55 0.44 -15.59
CA ILE A 587 0.46 1.56 -16.52
C ILE A 587 1.55 2.59 -16.23
N ALA A 588 1.92 2.82 -14.97
CA ALA A 588 3.04 3.69 -14.62
C ALA A 588 4.38 3.10 -15.10
N ALA A 589 4.58 1.78 -14.98
CA ALA A 589 5.76 1.09 -15.53
C ALA A 589 5.77 1.11 -17.06
N LEU A 590 4.60 0.91 -17.69
CA LEU A 590 4.46 1.04 -19.14
C LEU A 590 4.79 2.46 -19.62
N ASP A 591 4.32 3.48 -18.91
CA ASP A 591 4.64 4.88 -19.19
C ASP A 591 6.16 5.11 -19.18
N PHE A 592 6.87 4.63 -18.17
CA PHE A 592 8.32 4.69 -18.12
C PHE A 592 8.96 3.99 -19.31
N TYR A 593 8.47 2.79 -19.69
CA TYR A 593 9.03 1.98 -20.78
C TYR A 593 8.87 2.65 -22.15
N VAL A 594 7.70 3.22 -22.44
CA VAL A 594 7.42 3.81 -23.79
C VAL A 594 7.93 5.25 -23.94
N SER A 595 8.21 5.95 -22.84
CA SER A 595 8.58 7.38 -22.85
C SER A 595 10.07 7.64 -23.03
N SER A 596 10.90 6.60 -23.16
CA SER A 596 12.37 6.76 -23.23
C SER A 596 12.87 7.63 -22.05
N PRO A 597 13.10 7.06 -20.87
CA PRO A 597 13.36 7.83 -19.66
C PRO A 597 14.62 8.71 -19.78
N LYS A 598 14.60 9.84 -19.08
CA LYS A 598 15.76 10.71 -18.95
C LYS A 598 16.78 10.11 -17.99
N GLU A 599 18.01 10.02 -18.44
CA GLU A 599 19.17 9.63 -17.66
C GLU A 599 19.84 10.90 -17.13
N VAL A 600 19.60 11.22 -15.85
CA VAL A 600 20.15 12.41 -15.21
C VAL A 600 21.36 12.02 -14.40
N VAL A 601 22.50 12.67 -14.66
CA VAL A 601 23.75 12.43 -13.94
C VAL A 601 24.26 13.74 -13.34
N ILE A 602 24.53 13.73 -12.04
CA ILE A 602 25.11 14.88 -11.33
C ILE A 602 26.52 14.51 -10.86
N ILE A 603 27.52 15.28 -11.29
CA ILE A 603 28.90 15.14 -10.83
C ILE A 603 29.26 16.36 -9.97
N GLY A 604 29.55 16.12 -8.70
CA GLY A 604 29.88 17.13 -7.72
C GLY A 604 29.62 16.67 -6.30
N SER A 605 30.39 17.17 -5.35
CA SER A 605 30.25 16.77 -3.95
C SER A 605 28.90 17.21 -3.36
N ARG A 606 28.25 16.30 -2.66
CA ARG A 606 26.99 16.58 -1.91
C ARG A 606 27.14 17.71 -0.85
N ASN A 607 28.37 18.02 -0.43
CA ASN A 607 28.63 19.11 0.49
C ASN A 607 28.78 20.48 -0.21
N ASP A 608 28.76 20.52 -1.55
CA ASP A 608 28.82 21.74 -2.34
C ASP A 608 27.42 22.30 -2.59
N SER A 609 27.19 23.55 -2.22
CA SER A 609 25.90 24.22 -2.41
C SER A 609 25.44 24.31 -3.87
N ALA A 610 26.39 24.32 -4.83
CA ALA A 610 26.05 24.30 -6.24
C ALA A 610 25.59 22.90 -6.69
N THR A 611 26.16 21.82 -6.15
CA THR A 611 25.63 20.48 -6.34
C THR A 611 24.23 20.34 -5.77
N GLU A 612 24.01 20.83 -4.56
CA GLU A 612 22.69 20.80 -3.91
C GLU A 612 21.65 21.58 -4.73
N ALA A 613 22.00 22.75 -5.28
CA ALA A 613 21.10 23.52 -6.14
C ALA A 613 20.69 22.76 -7.43
N LEU A 614 21.60 22.02 -8.05
CA LEU A 614 21.28 21.14 -9.19
C LEU A 614 20.35 19.99 -8.76
N LEU A 615 20.63 19.36 -7.62
CA LEU A 615 19.80 18.27 -7.09
C LEU A 615 18.40 18.77 -6.74
N GLN A 616 18.25 19.91 -6.10
CA GLN A 616 16.94 20.50 -5.79
C GLN A 616 16.15 20.83 -7.06
N THR A 617 16.80 21.15 -8.18
CA THR A 617 16.14 21.32 -9.48
C THR A 617 15.53 19.99 -9.94
N VAL A 618 16.23 18.86 -9.76
CA VAL A 618 15.71 17.53 -10.11
C VAL A 618 14.62 17.05 -9.16
N TYR A 619 14.82 17.22 -7.85
CA TYR A 619 13.87 16.76 -6.83
C TYR A 619 12.61 17.64 -6.73
N GLY A 620 12.71 18.92 -7.03
CA GLY A 620 11.60 19.88 -6.91
C GLY A 620 10.55 19.77 -8.02
N GLY A 621 10.87 19.13 -9.15
CA GLY A 621 9.98 18.92 -10.28
C GLY A 621 9.39 17.51 -10.35
N PHE A 622 8.19 17.38 -10.93
CA PHE A 622 7.60 16.08 -11.21
C PHE A 622 8.14 15.51 -12.53
N HIS A 623 9.17 14.67 -12.41
CA HIS A 623 9.84 13.98 -13.53
C HIS A 623 9.72 12.46 -13.36
N PRO A 624 8.53 11.87 -13.63
CA PRO A 624 8.26 10.46 -13.32
C PRO A 624 9.08 9.47 -14.16
N ASN A 625 9.49 9.88 -15.36
CA ASN A 625 10.23 9.05 -16.32
C ASN A 625 11.71 9.46 -16.36
N LYS A 626 12.39 9.33 -15.21
CA LYS A 626 13.84 9.55 -15.06
C LYS A 626 14.50 8.45 -14.25
N VAL A 627 15.80 8.33 -14.39
CA VAL A 627 16.73 7.78 -13.41
C VAL A 627 17.73 8.86 -13.04
N LEU A 628 18.16 8.86 -11.77
CA LEU A 628 19.13 9.83 -11.27
C LEU A 628 20.32 9.09 -10.66
N VAL A 629 21.52 9.37 -11.18
CA VAL A 629 22.77 8.87 -10.62
C VAL A 629 23.71 10.03 -10.32
N GLY A 630 24.60 9.85 -9.36
CA GLY A 630 25.56 10.89 -9.02
C GLY A 630 26.85 10.35 -8.45
N ALA A 631 27.88 11.20 -8.51
CA ALA A 631 29.19 10.93 -7.96
C ALA A 631 29.88 12.23 -7.54
N ASP A 632 30.76 12.16 -6.54
CA ASP A 632 31.50 13.31 -6.04
C ASP A 632 32.51 13.87 -7.09
N ASP A 633 33.11 12.97 -7.89
CA ASP A 633 34.06 13.28 -8.95
C ASP A 633 34.04 12.22 -10.06
N ALA A 634 34.93 12.35 -11.02
CA ALA A 634 35.15 11.36 -12.08
C ALA A 634 35.90 10.14 -11.52
N GLY A 635 35.17 9.20 -10.91
CA GLY A 635 35.69 7.93 -10.40
C GLY A 635 35.20 6.74 -11.21
N ASP A 636 35.86 5.58 -11.03
CA ASP A 636 35.36 4.31 -11.52
C ASP A 636 34.34 3.75 -10.51
N TYR A 637 33.07 4.03 -10.74
CA TYR A 637 31.96 3.56 -9.92
C TYR A 637 31.32 2.27 -10.47
N GLY A 638 31.82 1.74 -11.59
CA GLY A 638 31.27 0.56 -12.25
C GLY A 638 29.88 0.78 -12.86
N LEU A 639 29.45 2.03 -13.02
CA LEU A 639 28.18 2.40 -13.61
C LEU A 639 28.35 3.03 -14.99
N PRO A 640 27.77 2.46 -16.05
CA PRO A 640 27.89 3.00 -17.42
C PRO A 640 27.49 4.48 -17.53
N LEU A 641 26.46 4.89 -16.77
CA LEU A 641 25.99 6.27 -16.75
C LEU A 641 27.02 7.28 -16.19
N LEU A 642 28.00 6.83 -15.40
CA LEU A 642 29.05 7.69 -14.84
C LEU A 642 30.32 7.73 -15.72
N GLU A 643 30.45 6.81 -16.68
CA GLU A 643 31.64 6.72 -17.50
C GLU A 643 31.85 8.00 -18.32
N SER A 644 33.10 8.49 -18.35
CA SER A 644 33.52 9.66 -19.12
C SER A 644 32.80 10.97 -18.74
N ARG A 645 32.17 11.05 -17.59
CA ARG A 645 31.53 12.27 -17.07
C ARG A 645 32.34 12.85 -15.94
N SER A 646 32.52 14.19 -15.97
CA SER A 646 33.33 14.92 -14.99
C SER A 646 32.77 16.32 -14.76
N MET A 647 33.24 17.00 -13.73
CA MET A 647 32.96 18.41 -13.55
C MET A 647 33.51 19.25 -14.71
N VAL A 648 32.74 20.17 -15.26
CA VAL A 648 33.13 21.12 -16.29
C VAL A 648 33.72 22.36 -15.62
N ASP A 649 34.95 22.72 -15.99
CA ASP A 649 35.67 23.86 -15.41
C ASP A 649 35.75 23.84 -13.86
N GLY A 650 35.77 22.64 -13.27
CA GLY A 650 35.82 22.45 -11.82
C GLY A 650 34.52 22.81 -11.09
N LYS A 651 33.40 22.93 -11.80
CA LYS A 651 32.07 23.18 -11.25
C LYS A 651 31.21 21.92 -11.24
N PRO A 652 30.35 21.75 -10.24
CA PRO A 652 29.33 20.72 -10.29
C PRO A 652 28.55 20.76 -11.60
N THR A 653 28.33 19.59 -12.20
CA THR A 653 27.83 19.48 -13.57
C THR A 653 26.71 18.45 -13.67
N ALA A 654 25.62 18.82 -14.32
CA ALA A 654 24.54 17.93 -14.70
C ALA A 654 24.64 17.53 -16.17
N TYR A 655 24.36 16.24 -16.43
CA TYR A 655 24.21 15.67 -17.76
C TYR A 655 22.79 15.09 -17.86
N VAL A 656 22.07 15.43 -18.91
CA VAL A 656 20.76 14.87 -19.23
C VAL A 656 20.85 14.17 -20.55
N CYS A 657 20.66 12.85 -20.53
CA CYS A 657 20.69 12.00 -21.71
C CYS A 657 19.35 11.30 -21.92
N GLN A 658 19.08 10.92 -23.16
CA GLN A 658 17.91 10.13 -23.54
C GLN A 658 18.25 9.31 -24.78
N ASN A 659 17.94 8.02 -24.79
CA ASN A 659 18.24 7.13 -25.95
C ASN A 659 19.71 7.19 -26.36
N TYR A 660 20.66 7.14 -25.44
CA TYR A 660 22.12 7.23 -25.67
C TYR A 660 22.59 8.56 -26.29
N ALA A 661 21.74 9.60 -26.35
CA ALA A 661 22.12 10.93 -26.80
C ALA A 661 22.05 11.91 -25.61
N CYS A 662 23.16 12.57 -25.31
CA CYS A 662 23.24 13.55 -24.24
C CYS A 662 23.11 14.98 -24.78
N GLN A 663 22.40 15.82 -24.05
CA GLN A 663 22.43 17.25 -24.24
C GLN A 663 23.79 17.83 -23.77
N LEU A 664 24.07 19.11 -24.03
CA LEU A 664 25.29 19.74 -23.53
C LEU A 664 25.28 19.74 -21.99
N PRO A 665 26.43 19.41 -21.35
CA PRO A 665 26.51 19.46 -19.89
C PRO A 665 26.26 20.88 -19.39
N VAL A 666 25.54 20.97 -18.27
CA VAL A 666 25.12 22.23 -17.66
C VAL A 666 25.58 22.36 -16.21
N THR A 667 25.80 23.58 -15.75
CA THR A 667 26.33 23.85 -14.40
C THR A 667 25.44 24.78 -13.59
N THR A 668 24.25 25.13 -14.11
CA THR A 668 23.29 26.00 -13.42
C THR A 668 21.91 25.35 -13.32
N PRO A 669 21.15 25.65 -12.25
CA PRO A 669 19.76 25.16 -12.08
C PRO A 669 18.85 25.53 -13.25
N GLU A 670 18.96 26.74 -13.80
CA GLU A 670 18.11 27.26 -14.87
C GLU A 670 18.29 26.46 -16.18
N GLU A 671 19.56 26.18 -16.54
CA GLU A 671 19.88 25.36 -17.71
C GLU A 671 19.40 23.92 -17.53
N LEU A 672 19.60 23.34 -16.32
CA LEU A 672 19.15 22.00 -16.00
C LEU A 672 17.61 21.89 -16.05
N SER A 673 16.90 22.88 -15.47
CA SER A 673 15.44 22.93 -15.54
C SER A 673 14.92 22.89 -16.97
N THR A 674 15.57 23.66 -17.88
CA THR A 674 15.21 23.66 -19.30
C THR A 674 15.37 22.27 -19.91
N GLN A 675 16.49 21.60 -19.66
CA GLN A 675 16.75 20.25 -20.19
C GLN A 675 15.82 19.18 -19.61
N LEU A 676 15.32 19.36 -18.39
CA LEU A 676 14.34 18.46 -17.76
C LEU A 676 12.91 18.65 -18.30
N GLU A 677 12.61 19.85 -18.81
CA GLU A 677 11.28 20.12 -19.40
C GLU A 677 11.19 19.77 -20.89
N ASP A 678 12.29 19.88 -21.66
CA ASP A 678 12.37 19.45 -23.07
C ASP A 678 12.17 17.93 -23.23
#